data_d44197da35c35ee627dd49bb4414970f
#
_entry.id   d44197da35c35ee627dd49bb4414970f
#
_cell.length_a   1.000
_cell.length_b   1.000
_cell.length_c   1.000
_cell.angle_alpha   90.00
_cell.angle_beta   90.00
_cell.angle_gamma   90.00
#
_symmetry.space_group_name_H-M   'P 1'
#
loop_
_entity.id
_entity.type
_entity.pdbx_description
1 polymer ?
#
loop_
_entity_poly.entity_id
_entity_poly.type
_entity_poly.pdbx_seq_one_letter_code
_entity_poly.pdbx_strand_id
1 'polypeptide(L)'
;MTSLVGRVSLVVSLAVLAASAQAQQRGPLAPPFKQGRPPTEVQRAAVIAPAPQSEAPEAPRKSLVVGVPFADAGFPNGFRLSNLGGRREVYISVPQGIELDLADLVLAYDDVSAHDARRSVEILVNDRSAASLALDGNSTGRIVRIPLTNAKARDGFLKLSFLYSGAATQDRCIDVRYVGDSMTVRSESMVEFEIGISGVPNITATAALMPRDVAILLSNPAPPAADIAAALTLARSLVATGRRVTFYHGVGSMPELVDVDDKRRWTRGLVVVGAFNGIADRLDAPVATLTSATRSDTIDSNLATARIGGVPVLLVTDPASARAGRLLDNPSLAALRDAPSVSVGQVSTPKGPTDRVSFDALGLMPSQAEVFGRADLAVAIPTRTLPAGTRPSRLVLDLMVAPDGAGEKAVVSAFVNERLLASSVAAIGEPTRLDFALPDGVVGSVANIRAVIQRRSSQGDCRFEPQGYPVEILGSSSVILSPAGSIAHDFSDLATLWANGVQVLVPSSTSEHPLSVIASLADILNALSRESAPIEVKYIGRGAAPKPDAPFIAVSNVSPVDAEQRVRFDRGRVAITDRTGNTLLDIGGLATGAVAQIVTSNTYPGLWIRPLSNEGSLPVSASVNLDRGDVAFLDKAGVALALSTERDTLLRVSYADQRSWLTNLDRFRAWIVGCVWALITVALLFVLQRIYRRRGVAAGE
;
A
#
# COMPACT_ATOMS: atom_id res chain seq x y z
N MET A 1 -42.21 -20.34 -39.58
CA MET A 1 -40.93 -19.83 -40.07
C MET A 1 -40.83 -18.28 -40.08
N THR A 2 -41.93 -17.56 -39.89
CA THR A 2 -42.01 -16.11 -39.94
C THR A 2 -41.68 -15.39 -38.60
N SER A 3 -41.66 -16.07 -37.45
CA SER A 3 -41.41 -15.45 -36.15
C SER A 3 -39.93 -15.37 -35.74
N LEU A 4 -39.07 -16.17 -36.36
CA LEU A 4 -37.63 -16.19 -36.01
C LEU A 4 -36.83 -15.10 -36.74
N VAL A 5 -37.24 -14.74 -37.95
CA VAL A 5 -36.61 -13.70 -38.77
C VAL A 5 -36.88 -12.29 -38.17
N GLY A 6 -38.07 -12.07 -37.58
CA GLY A 6 -38.44 -10.82 -36.95
C GLY A 6 -37.63 -10.53 -35.65
N ARG A 7 -37.29 -11.59 -34.90
CA ARG A 7 -36.52 -11.42 -33.65
C ARG A 7 -35.03 -11.18 -33.89
N VAL A 8 -34.45 -11.76 -34.93
CA VAL A 8 -33.02 -11.51 -35.28
C VAL A 8 -32.84 -10.10 -35.84
N SER A 9 -33.79 -9.58 -36.62
CA SER A 9 -33.75 -8.18 -37.10
C SER A 9 -33.88 -7.17 -35.99
N LEU A 10 -34.64 -7.45 -34.95
CA LEU A 10 -34.81 -6.53 -33.80
C LEU A 10 -33.53 -6.42 -32.94
N VAL A 11 -32.85 -7.55 -32.73
CA VAL A 11 -31.59 -7.55 -31.94
C VAL A 11 -30.45 -6.87 -32.69
N VAL A 12 -30.37 -7.06 -34.01
CA VAL A 12 -29.35 -6.37 -34.82
C VAL A 12 -29.63 -4.86 -34.90
N SER A 13 -30.89 -4.45 -34.97
CA SER A 13 -31.28 -3.03 -34.97
C SER A 13 -31.02 -2.35 -33.65
N LEU A 14 -31.21 -3.05 -32.52
CA LEU A 14 -30.88 -2.47 -31.20
C LEU A 14 -29.35 -2.31 -30.97
N ALA A 15 -28.54 -3.26 -31.48
CA ALA A 15 -27.08 -3.17 -31.38
C ALA A 15 -26.50 -2.02 -32.23
N VAL A 16 -27.08 -1.75 -33.39
CA VAL A 16 -26.69 -0.63 -34.26
C VAL A 16 -27.13 0.71 -33.69
N LEU A 17 -28.30 0.79 -33.02
CA LEU A 17 -28.76 2.02 -32.34
C LEU A 17 -27.93 2.33 -31.09
N ALA A 18 -27.44 1.34 -30.34
CA ALA A 18 -26.54 1.57 -29.21
C ALA A 18 -25.16 2.09 -29.63
N ALA A 19 -24.65 1.64 -30.78
CA ALA A 19 -23.39 2.13 -31.32
C ALA A 19 -23.47 3.55 -31.91
N SER A 20 -24.63 3.94 -32.46
CA SER A 20 -24.84 5.28 -33.01
C SER A 20 -25.08 6.34 -31.93
N ALA A 21 -25.62 5.97 -30.75
CA ALA A 21 -25.84 6.92 -29.65
C ALA A 21 -24.51 7.38 -28.97
N GLN A 22 -23.46 6.56 -29.04
CA GLN A 22 -22.13 6.94 -28.54
C GLN A 22 -21.30 7.78 -29.52
N ALA A 23 -21.64 7.79 -30.80
CA ALA A 23 -20.94 8.59 -31.81
C ALA A 23 -21.41 10.05 -31.85
N GLN A 24 -22.56 10.38 -31.31
CA GLN A 24 -23.14 11.74 -31.31
C GLN A 24 -22.68 12.66 -30.17
N GLN A 25 -21.86 12.17 -29.23
CA GLN A 25 -21.29 13.01 -28.15
C GLN A 25 -19.89 13.55 -28.45
N ARG A 26 -19.40 13.41 -29.66
CA ARG A 26 -18.19 14.12 -30.10
C ARG A 26 -18.58 15.48 -30.64
N GLY A 27 -18.25 16.53 -29.90
CA GLY A 27 -18.34 17.91 -30.34
C GLY A 27 -17.58 18.16 -31.67
N PRO A 28 -17.81 19.30 -32.33
CA PRO A 28 -17.29 19.55 -33.66
C PRO A 28 -15.76 19.42 -33.67
N LEU A 29 -15.28 18.55 -34.53
CA LEU A 29 -13.86 18.40 -34.83
C LEU A 29 -13.32 19.73 -35.34
N ALA A 30 -12.27 20.23 -34.73
CA ALA A 30 -11.52 21.38 -35.24
C ALA A 30 -11.05 21.10 -36.71
N PRO A 31 -10.98 22.11 -37.57
CA PRO A 31 -10.59 21.94 -38.96
C PRO A 31 -9.18 21.35 -39.03
N PRO A 32 -8.87 20.52 -40.06
CA PRO A 32 -7.59 19.90 -40.20
C PRO A 32 -6.49 20.94 -40.41
N PHE A 33 -5.51 20.94 -39.52
CA PHE A 33 -4.31 21.74 -39.68
C PHE A 33 -3.59 21.34 -40.97
N LYS A 34 -3.20 22.30 -41.77
CA LYS A 34 -2.32 22.11 -42.91
C LYS A 34 -1.00 21.50 -42.43
N GLN A 35 -0.67 20.34 -42.97
CA GLN A 35 0.61 19.69 -42.75
C GLN A 35 1.75 20.66 -43.10
N GLY A 36 2.37 21.23 -42.07
CA GLY A 36 3.66 21.90 -42.21
C GLY A 36 4.72 20.85 -42.51
N ARG A 37 5.68 21.21 -43.35
CA ARG A 37 6.87 20.41 -43.70
C ARG A 37 7.45 19.77 -42.42
N PRO A 38 7.88 18.50 -42.46
CA PRO A 38 8.56 17.89 -41.34
C PRO A 38 9.78 18.73 -40.97
N PRO A 39 10.00 19.05 -39.70
CA PRO A 39 11.21 19.72 -39.28
C PRO A 39 12.39 18.80 -39.58
N THR A 40 13.40 19.38 -40.22
CA THR A 40 14.72 18.80 -40.40
C THR A 40 15.17 18.15 -39.10
N GLU A 41 15.72 16.95 -39.20
CA GLU A 41 16.27 16.14 -38.11
C GLU A 41 16.86 17.00 -36.99
N VAL A 42 16.09 17.19 -35.93
CA VAL A 42 16.64 17.74 -34.67
C VAL A 42 17.51 16.64 -34.11
N GLN A 43 18.81 16.89 -34.13
CA GLN A 43 19.81 16.07 -33.48
C GLN A 43 19.28 15.63 -32.13
N ARG A 44 19.12 14.30 -31.94
CA ARG A 44 18.93 13.71 -30.64
C ARG A 44 19.98 14.31 -29.72
N ALA A 45 19.53 15.01 -28.67
CA ALA A 45 20.43 15.44 -27.64
C ALA A 45 21.10 14.17 -27.10
N ALA A 46 22.35 14.01 -27.50
CA ALA A 46 23.17 12.96 -26.96
C ALA A 46 23.22 13.22 -25.45
N VAL A 47 22.75 12.25 -24.66
CA VAL A 47 23.20 12.14 -23.26
C VAL A 47 24.73 12.23 -23.39
N ILE A 48 25.33 13.30 -22.89
CA ILE A 48 26.77 13.41 -22.81
C ILE A 48 27.14 12.39 -21.73
N ALA A 49 27.32 11.14 -22.15
CA ALA A 49 27.99 10.16 -21.35
C ALA A 49 29.40 10.69 -21.10
N PRO A 50 29.89 10.76 -19.85
CA PRO A 50 31.28 11.02 -19.60
C PRO A 50 32.09 10.00 -20.41
N ALA A 51 33.17 10.44 -21.05
CA ALA A 51 34.05 9.58 -21.82
C ALA A 51 34.43 8.34 -21.00
N PRO A 52 34.46 7.14 -21.57
CA PRO A 52 34.85 5.96 -20.87
C PRO A 52 36.26 6.17 -20.31
N GLN A 53 36.35 6.31 -19.00
CA GLN A 53 37.65 6.27 -18.31
C GLN A 53 38.12 4.83 -18.44
N SER A 54 39.36 4.66 -18.94
CA SER A 54 40.04 3.40 -19.06
C SER A 54 39.98 2.63 -17.73
N GLU A 55 39.19 1.57 -17.67
CA GLU A 55 39.11 0.68 -16.53
C GLU A 55 40.45 -0.05 -16.37
N ALA A 56 41.23 0.36 -15.38
CA ALA A 56 42.20 -0.54 -14.77
C ALA A 56 41.40 -1.68 -14.08
N PRO A 57 41.90 -2.93 -14.05
CA PRO A 57 41.18 -4.02 -13.38
C PRO A 57 41.06 -3.70 -11.90
N GLU A 58 39.92 -3.29 -11.49
CA GLU A 58 39.56 -2.91 -10.13
C GLU A 58 39.44 -4.20 -9.28
N ALA A 59 40.14 -4.21 -8.14
CA ALA A 59 39.93 -5.24 -7.11
C ALA A 59 38.43 -5.31 -6.76
N PRO A 60 37.84 -6.47 -6.49
CA PRO A 60 36.40 -6.60 -6.24
C PRO A 60 35.99 -5.66 -5.10
N ARG A 61 35.28 -4.59 -5.46
CA ARG A 61 34.74 -3.65 -4.48
C ARG A 61 33.79 -4.41 -3.56
N LYS A 62 34.09 -4.40 -2.28
CA LYS A 62 33.19 -4.95 -1.25
C LYS A 62 32.08 -3.94 -0.97
N SER A 63 31.23 -3.67 -1.96
CA SER A 63 30.10 -2.75 -1.85
C SER A 63 28.76 -3.49 -2.02
N LEU A 64 27.72 -2.93 -1.47
CA LEU A 64 26.34 -3.39 -1.58
C LEU A 64 25.51 -2.28 -2.21
N VAL A 65 24.71 -2.57 -3.23
CA VAL A 65 23.78 -1.62 -3.84
C VAL A 65 22.45 -1.65 -3.10
N VAL A 66 22.00 -0.49 -2.64
CA VAL A 66 20.72 -0.31 -1.95
C VAL A 66 19.80 0.53 -2.82
N GLY A 67 18.54 0.11 -2.97
CA GLY A 67 17.51 0.84 -3.67
C GLY A 67 16.44 1.34 -2.70
N VAL A 68 16.18 2.67 -2.69
CA VAL A 68 15.09 3.27 -1.92
C VAL A 68 13.99 3.70 -2.88
N PRO A 69 12.84 3.00 -2.95
CA PRO A 69 11.77 3.32 -3.86
C PRO A 69 10.98 4.56 -3.40
N PHE A 70 10.39 5.29 -4.35
CA PHE A 70 9.55 6.46 -4.06
C PHE A 70 8.33 6.12 -3.22
N ALA A 71 7.86 4.87 -3.29
CA ALA A 71 6.82 4.40 -2.40
C ALA A 71 7.18 4.55 -0.92
N ASP A 72 8.46 4.36 -0.56
CA ASP A 72 8.96 4.47 0.82
C ASP A 72 9.30 5.94 1.17
N ALA A 73 9.40 6.80 0.17
CA ALA A 73 9.59 8.24 0.31
C ALA A 73 8.27 9.04 0.38
N GLY A 74 7.15 8.39 0.69
CA GLY A 74 5.83 9.03 0.85
C GLY A 74 4.96 9.04 -0.42
N PHE A 75 5.36 8.34 -1.48
CA PHE A 75 4.60 8.27 -2.73
C PHE A 75 4.19 6.82 -3.08
N PRO A 76 3.33 6.17 -2.28
CA PRO A 76 2.96 4.76 -2.48
C PRO A 76 2.27 4.49 -3.83
N ASN A 77 1.63 5.50 -4.40
CA ASN A 77 0.97 5.44 -5.71
C ASN A 77 1.73 6.22 -6.80
N GLY A 78 2.97 6.66 -6.51
CA GLY A 78 3.66 7.61 -7.35
C GLY A 78 3.04 9.00 -7.29
N PHE A 79 3.36 9.85 -8.28
CA PHE A 79 2.78 11.19 -8.39
C PHE A 79 2.63 11.60 -9.85
N ARG A 80 1.71 12.53 -10.09
CA ARG A 80 1.40 13.03 -11.41
C ARG A 80 1.82 14.50 -11.54
N LEU A 81 2.46 14.82 -12.66
CA LEU A 81 2.74 16.16 -13.14
C LEU A 81 1.87 16.40 -14.36
N SER A 82 1.16 17.50 -14.41
CA SER A 82 0.20 17.76 -15.49
C SER A 82 0.05 19.25 -15.76
N ASN A 83 -0.61 19.57 -16.86
CA ASN A 83 -0.83 20.91 -17.35
C ASN A 83 0.45 21.58 -17.92
N LEU A 84 0.56 22.88 -17.77
CA LEU A 84 1.65 23.69 -18.36
C LEU A 84 2.92 23.74 -17.53
N GLY A 85 2.85 23.27 -16.28
CA GLY A 85 3.99 23.27 -15.39
C GLY A 85 3.64 22.69 -14.03
N GLY A 86 4.64 22.29 -13.30
CA GLY A 86 4.50 21.77 -11.94
C GLY A 86 5.82 21.44 -11.34
N ARG A 87 5.90 21.53 -10.01
CA ARG A 87 7.05 21.12 -9.22
C ARG A 87 6.61 20.07 -8.21
N ARG A 88 7.42 19.03 -8.09
CA ARG A 88 7.26 18.03 -7.04
C ARG A 88 8.60 17.70 -6.42
N GLU A 89 8.62 17.61 -5.11
CA GLU A 89 9.82 17.27 -4.35
C GLU A 89 9.66 15.89 -3.72
N VAL A 90 10.74 15.12 -3.74
CA VAL A 90 10.85 13.80 -3.13
C VAL A 90 12.06 13.82 -2.21
N TYR A 91 11.88 13.45 -0.96
CA TYR A 91 12.94 13.39 0.04
C TYR A 91 13.26 11.93 0.34
N ILE A 92 14.44 11.48 -0.07
CA ILE A 92 14.94 10.13 0.20
C ILE A 92 15.69 10.16 1.51
N SER A 93 15.20 9.41 2.50
CA SER A 93 15.87 9.27 3.79
C SER A 93 17.16 8.48 3.66
N VAL A 94 18.25 9.04 4.16
CA VAL A 94 19.57 8.42 4.22
C VAL A 94 20.03 8.40 5.67
N PRO A 95 20.24 7.22 6.27
CA PRO A 95 20.69 7.12 7.65
C PRO A 95 22.01 7.87 7.88
N GLN A 96 22.18 8.45 9.06
CA GLN A 96 23.42 9.13 9.41
C GLN A 96 24.61 8.17 9.37
N GLY A 97 25.75 8.69 8.90
CA GLY A 97 26.97 7.89 8.77
C GLY A 97 27.05 7.00 7.53
N ILE A 98 26.00 7.02 6.67
CA ILE A 98 26.06 6.37 5.37
C ILE A 98 26.59 7.37 4.33
N GLU A 99 27.73 7.04 3.73
CA GLU A 99 28.25 7.75 2.56
C GLU A 99 27.54 7.23 1.31
N LEU A 100 27.05 8.16 0.48
CA LEU A 100 26.42 7.82 -0.79
C LEU A 100 27.53 7.76 -1.86
N ASP A 101 28.00 6.56 -2.15
CA ASP A 101 28.85 6.32 -3.28
C ASP A 101 27.99 5.97 -4.50
N LEU A 102 28.34 6.51 -5.67
CA LEU A 102 27.69 6.20 -6.94
C LEU A 102 26.15 6.06 -6.84
N ALA A 103 25.45 7.19 -6.76
CA ALA A 103 24.00 7.20 -6.71
C ALA A 103 23.39 7.36 -8.10
N ASP A 104 22.35 6.58 -8.40
CA ASP A 104 21.56 6.65 -9.62
C ASP A 104 20.07 6.83 -9.29
N LEU A 105 19.38 7.66 -10.06
CA LEU A 105 17.93 7.66 -10.08
C LEU A 105 17.45 6.69 -11.19
N VAL A 106 16.76 5.63 -10.80
CA VAL A 106 16.02 4.75 -11.71
C VAL A 106 14.60 5.28 -11.78
N LEU A 107 14.30 6.06 -12.81
CA LEU A 107 13.01 6.71 -12.99
C LEU A 107 12.10 5.86 -13.87
N ALA A 108 11.02 5.35 -13.30
CA ALA A 108 9.94 4.68 -14.02
C ALA A 108 8.77 5.66 -14.19
N TYR A 109 8.31 5.87 -15.42
CA TYR A 109 7.24 6.82 -15.68
C TYR A 109 6.37 6.44 -16.86
N ASP A 110 5.14 6.98 -16.83
CA ASP A 110 4.21 6.99 -17.94
C ASP A 110 4.06 8.42 -18.43
N ASP A 111 4.11 8.62 -19.73
CA ASP A 111 3.92 9.90 -20.37
C ASP A 111 2.79 9.82 -21.37
N VAL A 112 1.74 10.59 -21.13
CA VAL A 112 0.53 10.62 -21.96
C VAL A 112 0.29 12.05 -22.42
N SER A 113 0.11 12.23 -23.72
CA SER A 113 -0.26 13.51 -24.33
C SER A 113 -1.47 13.34 -25.21
N ALA A 114 -2.43 14.24 -25.04
CA ALA A 114 -3.57 14.38 -25.95
C ALA A 114 -3.25 15.33 -27.13
N HIS A 115 -2.12 16.02 -27.07
CA HIS A 115 -1.74 17.08 -28.00
C HIS A 115 -0.28 16.91 -28.47
N ASP A 116 0.05 17.46 -29.61
CA ASP A 116 1.44 17.57 -30.05
C ASP A 116 2.13 18.72 -29.32
N ALA A 117 2.44 18.48 -28.05
CA ALA A 117 3.02 19.48 -27.15
C ALA A 117 4.50 19.21 -26.91
N ARG A 118 5.28 20.31 -26.88
CA ARG A 118 6.67 20.26 -26.43
C ARG A 118 6.67 20.22 -24.91
N ARG A 119 7.12 19.12 -24.33
CA ARG A 119 7.10 18.89 -22.89
C ARG A 119 8.45 18.39 -22.41
N SER A 120 8.82 18.80 -21.23
CA SER A 120 10.06 18.37 -20.60
C SER A 120 9.90 18.27 -19.09
N VAL A 121 10.72 17.46 -18.47
CA VAL A 121 10.91 17.44 -17.02
C VAL A 121 12.38 17.64 -16.72
N GLU A 122 12.69 18.64 -15.90
CA GLU A 122 14.01 18.84 -15.34
C GLU A 122 14.06 18.20 -13.95
N ILE A 123 15.14 17.47 -13.67
CA ILE A 123 15.36 16.75 -12.43
C ILE A 123 16.56 17.38 -11.74
N LEU A 124 16.32 17.87 -10.51
CA LEU A 124 17.35 18.47 -9.68
C LEU A 124 17.67 17.59 -8.48
N VAL A 125 18.92 17.57 -8.08
CA VAL A 125 19.43 16.95 -6.85
C VAL A 125 19.97 18.05 -5.95
N ASN A 126 19.39 18.20 -4.74
CA ASN A 126 19.75 19.27 -3.84
C ASN A 126 19.79 20.64 -4.52
N ASP A 127 18.76 20.93 -5.34
CA ASP A 127 18.56 22.16 -6.12
C ASP A 127 19.60 22.41 -7.23
N ARG A 128 20.34 21.37 -7.64
CA ARG A 128 21.23 21.40 -8.82
C ARG A 128 20.70 20.51 -9.91
N SER A 129 20.66 20.98 -11.14
CA SER A 129 20.20 20.20 -12.29
C SER A 129 21.06 18.95 -12.49
N ALA A 130 20.41 17.80 -12.55
CA ALA A 130 21.02 16.49 -12.80
C ALA A 130 20.69 16.00 -14.21
N ALA A 131 19.46 16.23 -14.68
CA ALA A 131 19.03 15.82 -16.01
C ALA A 131 17.83 16.63 -16.49
N SER A 132 17.67 16.69 -17.82
CA SER A 132 16.46 17.17 -18.47
C SER A 132 15.98 16.13 -19.47
N LEU A 133 14.72 15.70 -19.35
CA LEU A 133 14.12 14.71 -20.23
C LEU A 133 13.05 15.38 -21.09
N ALA A 134 13.17 15.21 -22.41
CA ALA A 134 12.11 15.55 -23.33
C ALA A 134 11.06 14.43 -23.31
N LEU A 135 9.78 14.80 -23.27
CA LEU A 135 8.63 13.90 -23.20
C LEU A 135 7.99 13.79 -24.58
N ASP A 136 7.77 12.56 -25.04
CA ASP A 136 7.26 12.24 -26.38
C ASP A 136 5.74 12.02 -26.43
N GLY A 137 5.08 11.97 -25.28
CA GLY A 137 3.62 11.90 -25.17
C GLY A 137 2.99 10.52 -25.31
N ASN A 138 3.79 9.48 -25.53
CA ASN A 138 3.27 8.14 -25.81
C ASN A 138 4.08 7.01 -25.16
N SER A 139 4.64 7.28 -24.00
CA SER A 139 5.47 6.32 -23.29
C SER A 139 4.72 5.73 -22.11
N THR A 140 4.60 4.40 -22.04
CA THR A 140 4.05 3.69 -20.88
C THR A 140 5.12 2.76 -20.33
N GLY A 141 5.35 2.82 -19.01
CA GLY A 141 6.32 1.97 -18.32
C GLY A 141 7.78 2.23 -18.74
N ARG A 142 8.10 3.46 -19.17
CA ARG A 142 9.47 3.81 -19.55
C ARG A 142 10.36 3.88 -18.32
N ILE A 143 11.55 3.30 -18.42
CA ILE A 143 12.55 3.33 -17.35
C ILE A 143 13.80 4.03 -17.87
N VAL A 144 14.26 5.04 -17.13
CA VAL A 144 15.47 5.80 -17.44
C VAL A 144 16.37 5.80 -16.21
N ARG A 145 17.66 5.56 -16.41
CA ARG A 145 18.67 5.64 -15.35
C ARG A 145 19.43 6.97 -15.50
N ILE A 146 19.48 7.74 -14.43
CA ILE A 146 20.07 9.08 -14.37
C ILE A 146 21.12 9.09 -13.27
N PRO A 147 22.41 9.26 -13.59
CA PRO A 147 23.45 9.34 -12.59
C PRO A 147 23.30 10.62 -11.77
N LEU A 148 23.30 10.47 -10.45
CA LEU A 148 23.19 11.56 -9.50
C LEU A 148 24.60 11.98 -9.03
N THR A 149 25.32 12.69 -9.88
CA THR A 149 26.68 13.12 -9.57
C THR A 149 26.69 14.05 -8.38
N ASN A 150 27.62 13.81 -7.43
CA ASN A 150 27.77 14.57 -6.18
C ASN A 150 26.51 14.52 -5.27
N ALA A 151 25.74 13.45 -5.32
CA ALA A 151 24.66 13.23 -4.37
C ALA A 151 25.23 13.15 -2.96
N LYS A 152 24.80 14.07 -2.08
CA LYS A 152 25.15 14.07 -0.67
C LYS A 152 23.87 14.25 0.14
N ALA A 153 23.69 13.43 1.16
CA ALA A 153 22.61 13.66 2.10
C ALA A 153 22.83 14.96 2.86
N ARG A 154 21.78 15.76 2.99
CA ARG A 154 21.75 16.96 3.85
C ARG A 154 20.69 16.72 4.90
N ASP A 155 21.07 16.88 6.15
CA ASP A 155 20.18 16.66 7.30
C ASP A 155 19.46 15.29 7.28
N GLY A 156 20.14 14.25 6.78
CA GLY A 156 19.60 12.90 6.68
C GLY A 156 18.71 12.65 5.45
N PHE A 157 18.66 13.59 4.49
CA PHE A 157 17.85 13.42 3.26
C PHE A 157 18.62 13.79 2.01
N LEU A 158 18.30 13.09 0.93
CA LEU A 158 18.61 13.46 -0.44
C LEU A 158 17.36 14.06 -1.08
N LYS A 159 17.39 15.33 -1.45
CA LYS A 159 16.27 16.03 -2.08
C LYS A 159 16.33 15.87 -3.60
N LEU A 160 15.26 15.36 -4.17
CA LEU A 160 15.01 15.35 -5.61
C LEU A 160 13.87 16.30 -5.94
N SER A 161 14.04 17.17 -6.95
CA SER A 161 12.97 18.04 -7.43
C SER A 161 12.70 17.77 -8.90
N PHE A 162 11.42 17.60 -9.24
CA PHE A 162 10.94 17.40 -10.61
C PHE A 162 10.22 18.67 -11.06
N LEU A 163 10.76 19.35 -12.05
CA LEU A 163 10.17 20.54 -12.65
C LEU A 163 9.64 20.17 -14.04
N TYR A 164 8.34 20.14 -14.15
CA TYR A 164 7.64 19.83 -15.39
C TYR A 164 7.25 21.11 -16.09
N SER A 165 7.49 21.16 -17.40
CA SER A 165 7.05 22.25 -18.26
C SER A 165 6.48 21.72 -19.57
N GLY A 166 5.46 22.40 -20.10
CA GLY A 166 4.83 22.02 -21.35
C GLY A 166 4.27 23.23 -22.10
N ALA A 167 4.34 23.18 -23.43
CA ALA A 167 3.72 24.14 -24.32
C ALA A 167 3.22 23.42 -25.58
N ALA A 168 1.91 23.50 -25.84
CA ALA A 168 1.27 22.89 -27.02
C ALA A 168 1.27 23.85 -28.19
N THR A 169 1.18 25.18 -27.96
CA THR A 169 1.13 26.23 -28.96
C THR A 169 2.14 27.33 -28.62
N GLN A 170 2.19 28.36 -29.45
CA GLN A 170 2.90 29.60 -29.12
C GLN A 170 2.06 30.58 -28.32
N ASP A 171 0.76 30.33 -28.22
CA ASP A 171 -0.20 31.11 -27.46
C ASP A 171 -0.57 30.39 -26.14
N ARG A 172 -0.02 30.90 -25.05
CA ARG A 172 -0.26 30.36 -23.71
C ARG A 172 -1.73 30.40 -23.32
N CYS A 173 -2.51 31.32 -23.83
CA CYS A 173 -3.94 31.41 -23.57
C CYS A 173 -4.72 30.24 -24.16
N ILE A 174 -4.21 29.68 -25.25
CA ILE A 174 -4.74 28.46 -25.83
C ILE A 174 -4.26 27.26 -24.99
N ASP A 175 -2.99 27.25 -24.61
CA ASP A 175 -2.37 26.15 -23.86
C ASP A 175 -3.05 25.92 -22.50
N VAL A 176 -3.46 26.97 -21.78
CA VAL A 176 -4.20 26.84 -20.49
C VAL A 176 -5.51 26.05 -20.63
N ARG A 177 -6.09 26.02 -21.84
CA ARG A 177 -7.35 25.30 -22.12
C ARG A 177 -7.11 23.84 -22.50
N TYR A 178 -5.90 23.49 -22.86
CA TYR A 178 -5.53 22.11 -23.19
C TYR A 178 -5.35 21.30 -21.91
N VAL A 179 -6.13 20.24 -21.82
CA VAL A 179 -6.06 19.24 -20.73
C VAL A 179 -5.77 17.87 -21.33
N GLY A 180 -5.16 17.02 -20.54
CA GLY A 180 -4.90 15.63 -20.94
C GLY A 180 -3.42 15.29 -21.10
N ASP A 181 -2.54 16.28 -20.99
CA ASP A 181 -1.10 16.05 -20.98
C ASP A 181 -0.62 15.81 -19.56
N SER A 182 0.11 14.73 -19.35
CA SER A 182 0.63 14.41 -18.03
C SER A 182 1.79 13.43 -18.09
N MET A 183 2.70 13.60 -17.15
CA MET A 183 3.70 12.61 -16.79
C MET A 183 3.35 12.03 -15.42
N THR A 184 3.27 10.72 -15.31
CA THR A 184 3.08 10.02 -14.05
C THR A 184 4.38 9.33 -13.67
N VAL A 185 5.01 9.79 -12.60
CA VAL A 185 6.16 9.11 -11.99
C VAL A 185 5.62 7.97 -11.15
N ARG A 186 6.07 6.76 -11.44
CA ARG A 186 5.56 5.54 -10.81
C ARG A 186 6.23 5.30 -9.46
N SER A 187 5.53 4.62 -8.56
CA SER A 187 5.97 4.35 -7.20
C SER A 187 7.21 3.46 -7.10
N GLU A 188 7.45 2.63 -8.14
CA GLU A 188 8.65 1.81 -8.28
C GLU A 188 9.91 2.57 -8.71
N SER A 189 9.81 3.86 -9.06
CA SER A 189 10.99 4.72 -9.22
C SER A 189 11.79 4.70 -7.93
N MET A 190 13.12 4.64 -8.03
CA MET A 190 13.97 4.50 -6.85
C MET A 190 15.29 5.24 -7.02
N VAL A 191 15.89 5.60 -5.91
CA VAL A 191 17.30 5.98 -5.85
C VAL A 191 18.10 4.74 -5.46
N GLU A 192 19.02 4.33 -6.33
CA GLU A 192 20.00 3.30 -6.04
C GLU A 192 21.34 3.96 -5.67
N PHE A 193 22.01 3.46 -4.64
CA PHE A 193 23.34 3.92 -4.26
C PHE A 193 24.18 2.77 -3.69
N GLU A 194 25.48 2.88 -3.88
CA GLU A 194 26.42 1.92 -3.32
C GLU A 194 26.79 2.31 -1.88
N ILE A 195 26.86 1.32 -1.02
CA ILE A 195 27.37 1.44 0.35
C ILE A 195 28.52 0.44 0.56
N GLY A 196 29.56 0.87 1.25
CA GLY A 196 30.60 -0.06 1.67
C GLY A 196 30.02 -1.15 2.59
N ILE A 197 30.46 -2.40 2.44
CA ILE A 197 29.97 -3.51 3.29
C ILE A 197 30.23 -3.22 4.78
N SER A 198 31.26 -2.46 5.13
CA SER A 198 31.51 -1.99 6.49
C SER A 198 30.59 -0.86 6.94
N GLY A 199 29.84 -0.25 6.02
CA GLY A 199 29.10 1.01 6.23
C GLY A 199 27.73 0.89 6.90
N VAL A 200 27.27 -0.31 7.31
CA VAL A 200 26.00 -0.47 8.05
C VAL A 200 26.27 -0.97 9.46
N PRO A 201 26.56 -0.07 10.39
CA PRO A 201 27.12 -0.44 11.69
C PRO A 201 26.07 -0.72 12.77
N ASN A 202 24.78 -0.34 12.56
CA ASN A 202 23.80 -0.31 13.62
C ASN A 202 22.41 -0.80 13.17
N ILE A 203 21.52 -1.01 14.14
CA ILE A 203 20.16 -1.47 13.93
C ILE A 203 19.34 -0.47 13.11
N THR A 204 19.51 0.83 13.36
CA THR A 204 18.77 1.91 12.65
C THR A 204 19.09 1.90 11.17
N ALA A 205 20.37 1.86 10.80
CA ALA A 205 20.78 1.81 9.40
C ALA A 205 20.33 0.50 8.72
N THR A 206 20.46 -0.65 9.40
CA THR A 206 20.01 -1.93 8.88
C THR A 206 18.50 -1.92 8.60
N ALA A 207 17.71 -1.43 9.55
CA ALA A 207 16.25 -1.37 9.41
C ALA A 207 15.81 -0.38 8.31
N ALA A 208 16.46 0.79 8.23
CA ALA A 208 16.10 1.83 7.26
C ALA A 208 16.45 1.45 5.82
N LEU A 209 17.61 0.81 5.61
CA LEU A 209 18.09 0.40 4.29
C LEU A 209 17.57 -0.96 3.83
N MET A 210 16.88 -1.69 4.71
CA MET A 210 16.32 -3.01 4.40
C MET A 210 15.38 -2.94 3.20
N PRO A 211 15.52 -3.82 2.18
CA PRO A 211 14.65 -3.86 1.01
C PRO A 211 13.16 -3.99 1.37
N ARG A 212 12.31 -3.70 0.40
CA ARG A 212 10.85 -3.86 0.56
C ARG A 212 10.45 -5.31 0.84
N ASP A 213 11.11 -6.26 0.22
CA ASP A 213 10.86 -7.67 0.46
C ASP A 213 11.70 -8.12 1.65
N VAL A 214 11.04 -8.56 2.71
CA VAL A 214 11.69 -8.98 3.95
C VAL A 214 11.29 -10.41 4.29
N ALA A 215 12.29 -11.26 4.50
CA ALA A 215 12.11 -12.57 5.06
C ALA A 215 12.16 -12.51 6.59
N ILE A 216 11.18 -13.08 7.29
CA ILE A 216 11.25 -13.38 8.72
C ILE A 216 11.45 -14.88 8.85
N LEU A 217 12.61 -15.27 9.38
CA LEU A 217 12.98 -16.66 9.59
C LEU A 217 12.79 -17.04 11.05
N LEU A 218 11.93 -18.01 11.31
CA LEU A 218 11.85 -18.70 12.58
C LEU A 218 12.96 -19.76 12.64
N SER A 219 13.97 -19.55 13.50
CA SER A 219 15.14 -20.42 13.57
C SER A 219 14.84 -21.78 14.23
N ASN A 220 13.90 -21.82 15.19
CA ASN A 220 13.52 -23.03 15.88
C ASN A 220 12.66 -23.95 15.01
N PRO A 221 12.97 -25.26 14.92
CA PRO A 221 12.15 -26.22 14.16
C PRO A 221 10.71 -26.35 14.68
N ALA A 222 10.51 -26.20 16.00
CA ALA A 222 9.21 -26.11 16.63
C ALA A 222 9.18 -24.81 17.45
N PRO A 223 8.79 -23.68 16.83
CA PRO A 223 8.89 -22.39 17.46
C PRO A 223 8.01 -22.32 18.71
N PRO A 224 8.52 -21.87 19.84
CA PRO A 224 7.69 -21.57 21.00
C PRO A 224 6.73 -20.42 20.71
N ALA A 225 5.67 -20.31 21.48
CA ALA A 225 4.66 -19.27 21.31
C ALA A 225 5.26 -17.85 21.32
N ALA A 226 6.33 -17.64 22.10
CA ALA A 226 7.06 -16.38 22.18
C ALA A 226 7.74 -16.00 20.85
N ASP A 227 8.33 -16.98 20.13
CA ASP A 227 8.94 -16.74 18.82
C ASP A 227 7.89 -16.31 17.80
N ILE A 228 6.72 -16.95 17.83
CA ILE A 228 5.59 -16.56 16.96
C ILE A 228 5.11 -15.16 17.31
N ALA A 229 4.97 -14.82 18.59
CA ALA A 229 4.54 -13.49 19.04
C ALA A 229 5.55 -12.41 18.56
N ALA A 230 6.85 -12.69 18.68
CA ALA A 230 7.90 -11.79 18.18
C ALA A 230 7.83 -11.62 16.65
N ALA A 231 7.69 -12.72 15.92
CA ALA A 231 7.59 -12.70 14.45
C ALA A 231 6.36 -11.92 13.97
N LEU A 232 5.20 -12.11 14.60
CA LEU A 232 3.98 -11.35 14.28
C LEU A 232 4.13 -9.85 14.61
N THR A 233 4.76 -9.51 15.73
CA THR A 233 5.04 -8.11 16.10
C THR A 233 5.97 -7.46 15.09
N LEU A 234 7.06 -8.11 14.72
CA LEU A 234 8.02 -7.62 13.71
C LEU A 234 7.38 -7.47 12.33
N ALA A 235 6.58 -8.46 11.93
CA ALA A 235 5.88 -8.39 10.65
C ALA A 235 4.95 -7.18 10.58
N ARG A 236 4.18 -6.94 11.65
CA ARG A 236 3.29 -5.77 11.74
C ARG A 236 4.09 -4.46 11.61
N SER A 237 5.22 -4.33 12.31
CA SER A 237 6.11 -3.20 12.24
C SER A 237 6.65 -2.96 10.84
N LEU A 238 7.15 -4.01 10.21
CA LEU A 238 7.72 -3.94 8.87
C LEU A 238 6.67 -3.59 7.82
N VAL A 239 5.47 -4.18 7.91
CA VAL A 239 4.36 -3.87 7.00
C VAL A 239 3.88 -2.42 7.19
N ALA A 240 3.86 -1.91 8.42
CA ALA A 240 3.53 -0.51 8.69
C ALA A 240 4.48 0.48 7.99
N THR A 241 5.73 0.09 7.76
CA THR A 241 6.72 0.87 7.00
C THR A 241 6.72 0.58 5.50
N GLY A 242 5.70 -0.10 4.96
CA GLY A 242 5.53 -0.38 3.53
C GLY A 242 6.27 -1.61 3.01
N ARG A 243 6.84 -2.44 3.89
CA ARG A 243 7.55 -3.66 3.51
C ARG A 243 6.61 -4.83 3.31
N ARG A 244 6.99 -5.76 2.44
CA ARG A 244 6.30 -7.03 2.21
C ARG A 244 7.02 -8.14 2.98
N VAL A 245 6.33 -8.78 3.89
CA VAL A 245 6.90 -9.80 4.76
C VAL A 245 6.56 -11.19 4.25
N THR A 246 7.55 -12.07 4.21
CA THR A 246 7.37 -13.49 3.93
C THR A 246 8.01 -14.29 5.06
N PHE A 247 7.30 -15.29 5.58
CA PHE A 247 7.79 -16.11 6.67
C PHE A 247 8.49 -17.36 6.14
N TYR A 248 9.55 -17.74 6.84
CA TYR A 248 10.33 -18.95 6.59
C TYR A 248 10.58 -19.69 7.91
N HIS A 249 10.89 -20.96 7.81
CA HIS A 249 11.08 -21.84 8.94
C HIS A 249 12.28 -22.75 8.72
N GLY A 250 13.11 -22.85 9.77
CA GLY A 250 14.32 -23.69 9.75
C GLY A 250 15.57 -23.00 9.21
N VAL A 251 16.67 -23.13 9.94
CA VAL A 251 17.95 -22.47 9.65
C VAL A 251 18.56 -22.91 8.30
N GLY A 252 18.18 -24.08 7.79
CA GLY A 252 18.67 -24.61 6.50
C GLY A 252 18.36 -23.69 5.31
N SER A 253 17.26 -22.94 5.35
CA SER A 253 16.87 -22.00 4.29
C SER A 253 17.61 -20.66 4.34
N MET A 254 18.37 -20.38 5.39
CA MET A 254 18.99 -19.07 5.62
C MET A 254 19.94 -18.58 4.50
N PRO A 255 20.81 -19.41 3.91
CA PRO A 255 21.68 -18.97 2.81
C PRO A 255 20.91 -18.53 1.56
N GLU A 256 19.75 -19.14 1.30
CA GLU A 256 18.90 -18.83 0.15
C GLU A 256 18.06 -17.55 0.38
N LEU A 257 17.93 -17.11 1.66
CA LEU A 257 17.19 -15.93 2.02
C LEU A 257 18.03 -14.65 1.94
N VAL A 258 19.35 -14.78 2.00
CA VAL A 258 20.28 -13.66 1.79
C VAL A 258 20.49 -13.50 0.30
N ASP A 259 19.68 -12.68 -0.33
CA ASP A 259 19.65 -12.56 -1.77
C ASP A 259 20.25 -11.22 -2.22
N VAL A 260 21.26 -11.34 -3.10
CA VAL A 260 21.93 -10.23 -3.77
C VAL A 260 22.01 -10.60 -5.25
N ASP A 261 21.49 -9.74 -6.11
CA ASP A 261 21.51 -9.99 -7.56
C ASP A 261 22.97 -9.92 -8.14
N ASP A 262 23.10 -10.22 -9.44
CA ASP A 262 24.40 -10.21 -10.16
C ASP A 262 25.10 -8.84 -10.09
N LYS A 263 24.35 -7.76 -9.81
CA LYS A 263 24.87 -6.40 -9.62
C LYS A 263 25.12 -6.05 -8.16
N ARG A 264 25.10 -7.04 -7.27
CA ARG A 264 25.21 -6.88 -5.82
C ARG A 264 24.13 -5.99 -5.19
N ARG A 265 22.95 -5.90 -5.81
CA ARG A 265 21.81 -5.20 -5.25
C ARG A 265 21.21 -6.05 -4.14
N TRP A 266 21.03 -5.44 -2.98
CA TRP A 266 20.33 -6.06 -1.86
C TRP A 266 18.83 -6.17 -2.19
N THR A 267 18.36 -7.35 -2.54
CA THR A 267 17.01 -7.59 -3.05
C THR A 267 16.04 -8.03 -1.96
N ARG A 268 16.54 -8.66 -0.89
CA ARG A 268 15.73 -9.16 0.21
C ARG A 268 16.37 -8.90 1.56
N GLY A 269 15.60 -8.27 2.49
CA GLY A 269 15.99 -8.15 3.89
C GLY A 269 15.75 -9.45 4.64
N LEU A 270 16.53 -9.71 5.69
CA LEU A 270 16.37 -10.87 6.56
C LEU A 270 16.28 -10.45 8.02
N VAL A 271 15.26 -10.95 8.71
CA VAL A 271 15.11 -10.90 10.17
C VAL A 271 15.05 -12.32 10.71
N VAL A 272 15.90 -12.67 11.64
CA VAL A 272 15.94 -14.00 12.26
C VAL A 272 15.40 -13.91 13.67
N VAL A 273 14.43 -14.78 13.99
CA VAL A 273 13.77 -14.86 15.30
C VAL A 273 14.03 -16.23 15.92
N GLY A 274 14.51 -16.27 17.14
CA GLY A 274 14.71 -17.48 17.92
C GLY A 274 16.12 -17.67 18.47
N ALA A 275 16.48 -18.90 18.79
CA ALA A 275 17.72 -19.23 19.48
C ALA A 275 18.97 -18.96 18.60
N PHE A 276 19.98 -18.36 19.20
CA PHE A 276 21.25 -18.03 18.54
C PHE A 276 22.08 -19.24 18.10
N ASN A 277 22.02 -20.32 18.87
CA ASN A 277 22.94 -21.47 18.69
C ASN A 277 22.84 -22.12 17.30
N GLY A 278 21.69 -21.99 16.63
CA GLY A 278 21.49 -22.53 15.29
C GLY A 278 22.01 -21.64 14.16
N ILE A 279 22.33 -20.36 14.44
CA ILE A 279 22.72 -19.38 13.41
C ILE A 279 24.17 -18.90 13.53
N ALA A 280 24.83 -19.18 14.66
CA ALA A 280 26.18 -18.68 14.96
C ALA A 280 27.18 -18.96 13.85
N ASP A 281 27.16 -20.18 13.30
CA ASP A 281 28.08 -20.63 12.26
C ASP A 281 27.82 -20.01 10.88
N ARG A 282 26.72 -19.29 10.73
CA ARG A 282 26.30 -18.63 9.48
C ARG A 282 26.65 -17.15 9.43
N LEU A 283 27.03 -16.59 10.58
CA LEU A 283 27.36 -15.17 10.69
C LEU A 283 28.82 -14.91 10.29
N ASP A 284 29.05 -13.78 9.62
CA ASP A 284 30.39 -13.36 9.18
C ASP A 284 31.32 -13.06 10.36
N ALA A 285 30.76 -12.68 11.51
CA ALA A 285 31.49 -12.41 12.74
C ALA A 285 31.00 -13.30 13.89
N PRO A 286 31.86 -13.71 14.81
CA PRO A 286 31.44 -14.51 15.96
C PRO A 286 30.43 -13.76 16.81
N VAL A 287 29.39 -14.47 17.29
CA VAL A 287 28.34 -13.93 18.17
C VAL A 287 28.91 -13.25 19.42
N ALA A 288 30.06 -13.72 19.91
CA ALA A 288 30.78 -13.12 21.04
C ALA A 288 31.09 -11.62 20.87
N THR A 289 31.31 -11.15 19.63
CA THR A 289 31.51 -9.72 19.34
C THR A 289 30.24 -8.90 19.41
N LEU A 290 29.08 -9.51 19.20
CA LEU A 290 27.75 -8.87 19.29
C LEU A 290 27.29 -8.76 20.75
N THR A 291 27.82 -9.63 21.64
CA THR A 291 27.41 -9.73 23.04
C THR A 291 28.37 -9.03 24.01
N SER A 292 29.57 -8.68 23.56
CA SER A 292 30.62 -8.15 24.42
C SER A 292 30.44 -6.69 24.88
N ALA A 293 29.38 -6.01 24.42
CA ALA A 293 29.13 -4.61 24.79
C ALA A 293 28.58 -4.42 26.23
N THR A 294 28.12 -5.48 26.88
CA THR A 294 27.63 -5.42 28.26
C THR A 294 28.23 -6.56 29.09
N ARG A 295 29.03 -6.20 30.07
CA ARG A 295 29.62 -7.06 31.10
C ARG A 295 28.56 -7.52 32.10
N SER A 296 27.52 -8.19 31.65
CA SER A 296 26.55 -8.86 32.52
C SER A 296 26.55 -10.33 32.17
N ASP A 297 26.65 -11.20 33.16
CA ASP A 297 26.68 -12.67 33.00
C ASP A 297 25.36 -13.24 32.43
N THR A 298 24.38 -12.38 32.19
CA THR A 298 23.13 -12.66 31.48
C THR A 298 23.09 -11.80 30.23
N ILE A 299 23.15 -12.46 29.06
CA ILE A 299 23.09 -11.79 27.76
C ILE A 299 21.64 -11.40 27.49
N ASP A 300 21.31 -10.16 27.80
CA ASP A 300 19.95 -9.62 27.60
C ASP A 300 19.80 -8.78 26.33
N SER A 301 20.69 -8.96 25.36
CA SER A 301 20.56 -8.31 24.06
C SER A 301 19.54 -9.06 23.21
N ASN A 302 18.36 -8.48 23.03
CA ASN A 302 17.25 -9.12 22.32
C ASN A 302 17.00 -8.57 20.90
N LEU A 303 17.75 -7.55 20.49
CA LEU A 303 17.78 -7.03 19.13
C LEU A 303 19.22 -6.68 18.75
N ALA A 304 19.69 -7.22 17.65
CA ALA A 304 21.04 -6.97 17.15
C ALA A 304 21.08 -6.91 15.63
N THR A 305 22.11 -6.27 15.07
CA THR A 305 22.45 -6.38 13.65
C THR A 305 23.67 -7.27 13.49
N ALA A 306 23.67 -8.09 12.45
CA ALA A 306 24.77 -8.96 12.07
C ALA A 306 24.91 -8.97 10.54
N ARG A 307 25.80 -9.81 10.01
CA ARG A 307 26.01 -10.00 8.57
C ARG A 307 26.10 -11.45 8.21
N ILE A 308 25.59 -11.76 7.01
CA ILE A 308 25.70 -13.07 6.37
C ILE A 308 26.19 -12.82 4.95
N GLY A 309 27.39 -13.30 4.60
CA GLY A 309 27.98 -13.05 3.28
C GLY A 309 28.12 -11.54 2.95
N GLY A 310 28.34 -10.71 3.95
CA GLY A 310 28.44 -9.24 3.83
C GLY A 310 27.11 -8.51 3.81
N VAL A 311 25.97 -9.21 3.79
CA VAL A 311 24.64 -8.58 3.78
C VAL A 311 24.14 -8.36 5.22
N PRO A 312 23.64 -7.15 5.56
CA PRO A 312 23.11 -6.87 6.89
C PRO A 312 21.83 -7.67 7.18
N VAL A 313 21.73 -8.19 8.40
CA VAL A 313 20.55 -8.92 8.90
C VAL A 313 20.19 -8.45 10.31
N LEU A 314 18.91 -8.51 10.67
CA LEU A 314 18.46 -8.27 12.03
C LEU A 314 18.26 -9.58 12.76
N LEU A 315 18.67 -9.62 14.01
CA LEU A 315 18.54 -10.79 14.90
C LEU A 315 17.68 -10.41 16.10
N VAL A 316 16.66 -11.22 16.39
CA VAL A 316 15.84 -11.16 17.59
C VAL A 316 16.13 -12.38 18.44
N THR A 317 16.88 -12.20 19.53
CA THR A 317 17.55 -13.28 20.29
C THR A 317 16.81 -13.71 21.55
N ASP A 318 15.99 -12.84 22.11
CA ASP A 318 15.07 -13.14 23.18
C ASP A 318 13.64 -12.81 22.76
N PRO A 319 12.98 -13.71 22.08
CA PRO A 319 11.63 -13.47 21.59
C PRO A 319 10.56 -13.40 22.69
N ALA A 320 10.86 -13.86 23.90
CA ALA A 320 9.90 -13.84 25.02
C ALA A 320 9.35 -12.43 25.30
N SER A 321 10.08 -11.39 24.96
CA SER A 321 9.62 -10.02 25.17
C SER A 321 8.78 -9.44 24.02
N ALA A 322 8.84 -9.94 22.80
CA ALA A 322 8.28 -9.34 21.58
C ALA A 322 8.47 -7.79 21.47
N ARG A 323 9.25 -7.23 22.41
CA ARG A 323 9.44 -5.79 22.63
C ARG A 323 10.38 -5.19 21.61
N ALA A 324 11.25 -6.03 21.05
CA ALA A 324 12.19 -5.62 20.01
C ALA A 324 11.48 -5.02 18.78
N GLY A 325 10.36 -5.64 18.35
CA GLY A 325 9.53 -5.12 17.28
C GLY A 325 8.99 -3.71 17.58
N ARG A 326 8.57 -3.47 18.82
CA ARG A 326 8.07 -2.15 19.25
C ARG A 326 9.14 -1.05 19.19
N LEU A 327 10.40 -1.39 19.41
CA LEU A 327 11.49 -0.44 19.23
C LEU A 327 11.65 -0.05 17.76
N LEU A 328 11.38 -0.95 16.83
CA LEU A 328 11.44 -0.68 15.40
C LEU A 328 10.27 0.20 14.91
N ASP A 329 9.10 0.10 15.55
CA ASP A 329 7.89 0.84 15.18
C ASP A 329 7.91 2.32 15.55
N ASN A 330 8.66 2.68 16.59
CA ASN A 330 8.58 4.03 17.14
C ASN A 330 9.70 4.93 16.62
N PRO A 331 9.39 5.88 15.72
CA PRO A 331 10.40 6.83 15.19
C PRO A 331 11.10 7.65 16.29
N SER A 332 10.39 7.96 17.38
CA SER A 332 10.96 8.73 18.50
C SER A 332 12.09 7.99 19.22
N LEU A 333 12.14 6.67 19.07
CA LEU A 333 13.18 5.83 19.67
C LEU A 333 14.32 5.51 18.70
N ALA A 334 14.34 6.15 17.52
CA ALA A 334 15.33 5.84 16.48
C ALA A 334 16.77 6.02 17.00
N ALA A 335 17.03 7.07 17.79
CA ALA A 335 18.35 7.30 18.37
C ALA A 335 18.82 6.19 19.33
N LEU A 336 17.89 5.50 19.98
CA LEU A 336 18.21 4.39 20.89
C LEU A 336 18.62 3.11 20.15
N ARG A 337 18.41 3.06 18.84
CA ARG A 337 18.82 1.96 17.95
C ARG A 337 20.15 2.20 17.26
N ASP A 338 20.81 3.32 17.56
CA ASP A 338 22.12 3.68 16.96
C ASP A 338 23.27 2.90 17.60
N ALA A 339 23.06 1.59 17.70
CA ALA A 339 24.01 0.62 18.26
C ALA A 339 23.94 -0.70 17.45
N PRO A 340 24.99 -1.52 17.46
CA PRO A 340 24.96 -2.85 16.84
C PRO A 340 24.03 -3.83 17.55
N SER A 341 23.81 -3.64 18.85
CA SER A 341 22.88 -4.44 19.66
C SER A 341 22.28 -3.63 20.79
N VAL A 342 21.04 -3.94 21.14
CA VAL A 342 20.33 -3.32 22.27
C VAL A 342 19.53 -4.36 23.04
N SER A 343 19.37 -4.11 24.34
CA SER A 343 18.47 -4.87 25.20
C SER A 343 17.21 -4.06 25.46
N VAL A 344 16.05 -4.62 25.10
CA VAL A 344 14.76 -3.94 25.21
C VAL A 344 14.00 -4.48 26.41
N GLY A 345 14.06 -3.78 27.53
CA GLY A 345 13.37 -4.15 28.76
C GLY A 345 11.87 -3.88 28.69
N GLN A 346 11.46 -2.63 28.56
CA GLN A 346 10.07 -2.21 28.47
C GLN A 346 9.91 -1.02 27.52
N VAL A 347 8.91 -1.09 26.66
CA VAL A 347 8.50 0.03 25.81
C VAL A 347 7.09 0.45 26.21
N SER A 348 6.97 1.64 26.76
CA SER A 348 5.66 2.22 27.10
C SER A 348 5.11 2.99 25.91
N THR A 349 3.84 2.87 25.66
CA THR A 349 3.13 3.73 24.73
C THR A 349 2.84 5.07 25.43
N PRO A 350 3.23 6.21 24.87
CA PRO A 350 2.85 7.50 25.46
C PRO A 350 1.32 7.58 25.57
N LYS A 351 0.81 7.91 26.76
CA LYS A 351 -0.59 8.29 26.96
C LYS A 351 -0.75 9.70 26.41
N GLY A 352 -1.17 9.79 25.15
CA GLY A 352 -1.56 11.07 24.55
C GLY A 352 -2.93 11.55 25.06
N PRO A 353 -3.35 12.78 24.73
CA PRO A 353 -4.68 13.26 25.01
C PRO A 353 -5.71 12.27 24.41
N THR A 354 -6.70 11.92 25.21
CA THR A 354 -7.68 10.88 24.84
C THR A 354 -8.82 11.40 23.98
N ASP A 355 -8.96 12.71 23.85
CA ASP A 355 -10.06 13.39 23.17
C ASP A 355 -9.67 14.01 21.82
N ARG A 356 -8.37 14.28 21.61
CA ARG A 356 -7.86 14.93 20.41
C ARG A 356 -6.44 14.51 20.11
N VAL A 357 -6.15 14.24 18.83
CA VAL A 357 -4.79 13.93 18.34
C VAL A 357 -4.51 14.76 17.09
N SER A 358 -3.39 15.50 17.10
CA SER A 358 -2.94 16.28 15.94
C SER A 358 -2.26 15.40 14.89
N PHE A 359 -2.19 15.87 13.65
CA PHE A 359 -1.48 15.16 12.57
C PHE A 359 0.02 15.06 12.88
N ASP A 360 0.62 16.09 13.50
CA ASP A 360 1.99 16.04 13.97
C ASP A 360 2.21 14.93 15.01
N ALA A 361 1.28 14.77 15.96
CA ALA A 361 1.37 13.72 16.98
C ALA A 361 1.21 12.31 16.40
N LEU A 362 0.53 12.18 15.23
CA LEU A 362 0.43 10.95 14.47
C LEU A 362 1.65 10.70 13.56
N GLY A 363 2.61 11.63 13.51
CA GLY A 363 3.76 11.55 12.62
C GLY A 363 3.40 11.68 11.14
N LEU A 364 2.26 12.29 10.82
CA LEU A 364 1.84 12.49 9.44
C LEU A 364 2.66 13.62 8.82
N MET A 365 3.26 13.33 7.67
CA MET A 365 4.00 14.34 6.91
C MET A 365 3.03 15.40 6.39
N PRO A 366 3.40 16.70 6.46
CA PRO A 366 2.61 17.76 5.84
C PRO A 366 2.40 17.49 4.36
N SER A 367 1.15 17.57 3.91
CA SER A 367 0.83 17.46 2.49
C SER A 367 0.77 18.86 1.90
N GLN A 368 1.69 19.16 0.98
CA GLN A 368 1.77 20.45 0.32
C GLN A 368 1.78 20.31 -1.20
N ALA A 369 1.28 21.31 -1.89
CA ALA A 369 1.30 21.41 -3.33
C ALA A 369 1.25 22.88 -3.78
N GLU A 370 1.50 23.11 -5.07
CA GLU A 370 1.23 24.38 -5.71
C GLU A 370 -0.10 24.33 -6.48
N VAL A 371 -0.95 25.32 -6.27
CA VAL A 371 -2.24 25.45 -6.96
C VAL A 371 -2.11 26.38 -8.16
N PHE A 372 -2.30 25.85 -9.36
CA PHE A 372 -2.40 26.60 -10.61
C PHE A 372 -3.85 26.80 -11.08
N GLY A 373 -4.83 26.29 -10.39
CA GLY A 373 -6.25 26.29 -10.67
C GLY A 373 -6.95 25.30 -9.77
N ARG A 374 -6.39 24.09 -9.66
CA ARG A 374 -6.83 23.04 -8.75
C ARG A 374 -5.62 22.28 -8.21
N ALA A 375 -5.67 21.97 -6.93
CA ALA A 375 -4.75 21.02 -6.30
C ALA A 375 -5.54 20.07 -5.41
N ASP A 376 -5.08 18.84 -5.33
CA ASP A 376 -5.59 17.79 -4.45
C ASP A 376 -4.50 17.42 -3.46
N LEU A 377 -4.75 17.63 -2.17
CA LEU A 377 -3.90 17.20 -1.07
C LEU A 377 -4.53 16.00 -0.39
N ALA A 378 -3.76 14.98 -0.09
CA ALA A 378 -4.26 13.76 0.52
C ALA A 378 -3.44 13.34 1.75
N VAL A 379 -4.16 12.88 2.78
CA VAL A 379 -3.57 12.31 3.99
C VAL A 379 -4.38 11.07 4.35
N ALA A 380 -3.71 9.96 4.66
CA ALA A 380 -4.33 8.74 5.12
C ALA A 380 -4.05 8.53 6.61
N ILE A 381 -5.09 8.33 7.40
CA ILE A 381 -4.97 8.04 8.84
C ILE A 381 -5.48 6.63 9.10
N PRO A 382 -4.59 5.67 9.35
CA PRO A 382 -5.01 4.34 9.81
C PRO A 382 -5.65 4.46 11.19
N THR A 383 -6.87 3.93 11.39
CA THR A 383 -7.56 4.03 12.69
C THR A 383 -6.81 3.31 13.81
N ARG A 384 -5.98 2.32 13.44
CA ARG A 384 -5.09 1.63 14.39
C ARG A 384 -4.02 2.55 15.03
N THR A 385 -3.71 3.71 14.47
CA THR A 385 -2.74 4.67 15.05
C THR A 385 -3.38 5.60 16.09
N LEU A 386 -4.70 5.61 16.18
CA LEU A 386 -5.42 6.46 17.14
C LEU A 386 -5.31 5.92 18.59
N PRO A 387 -5.49 6.74 19.65
CA PRO A 387 -5.45 6.32 21.04
C PRO A 387 -6.40 5.17 21.37
N ALA A 388 -5.99 4.31 22.29
CA ALA A 388 -6.72 3.11 22.69
C ALA A 388 -8.15 3.42 23.18
N GLY A 389 -9.13 2.58 22.81
CA GLY A 389 -10.52 2.72 23.27
C GLY A 389 -11.24 3.95 22.72
N THR A 390 -10.72 4.55 21.63
CA THR A 390 -11.32 5.74 21.01
C THR A 390 -11.66 5.50 19.54
N ARG A 391 -12.62 6.23 19.02
CA ARG A 391 -12.99 6.28 17.61
C ARG A 391 -13.00 7.71 17.10
N PRO A 392 -12.68 7.95 15.83
CA PRO A 392 -12.76 9.28 15.24
C PRO A 392 -14.23 9.72 15.16
N SER A 393 -14.54 10.92 15.68
CA SER A 393 -15.88 11.50 15.67
C SER A 393 -15.98 12.80 14.88
N ARG A 394 -14.91 13.58 14.85
CA ARG A 394 -14.83 14.84 14.10
C ARG A 394 -13.44 15.01 13.51
N LEU A 395 -13.34 15.77 12.46
CA LEU A 395 -12.07 16.18 11.86
C LEU A 395 -11.99 17.70 11.87
N VAL A 396 -10.88 18.21 12.38
CA VAL A 396 -10.50 19.61 12.26
C VAL A 396 -9.33 19.68 11.29
N LEU A 397 -9.56 20.22 10.10
CA LEU A 397 -8.56 20.33 9.06
C LEU A 397 -8.14 21.80 8.94
N ASP A 398 -6.88 22.08 9.28
CA ASP A 398 -6.26 23.39 9.15
C ASP A 398 -5.43 23.42 7.86
N LEU A 399 -5.76 24.34 6.95
CA LEU A 399 -5.05 24.50 5.69
C LEU A 399 -4.49 25.91 5.57
N MET A 400 -3.22 26.01 5.16
CA MET A 400 -2.66 27.26 4.71
C MET A 400 -2.81 27.37 3.20
N VAL A 401 -3.45 28.43 2.75
CA VAL A 401 -3.59 28.75 1.33
C VAL A 401 -2.95 30.12 1.10
N ALA A 402 -1.93 30.17 0.27
CA ALA A 402 -1.25 31.43 -0.01
C ALA A 402 -2.23 32.43 -0.62
N PRO A 403 -2.20 33.71 -0.14
CA PRO A 403 -3.08 34.75 -0.65
C PRO A 403 -2.75 35.09 -2.11
N ASP A 404 -3.78 35.46 -2.87
CA ASP A 404 -3.61 36.05 -4.19
C ASP A 404 -3.51 37.58 -4.06
N GLY A 405 -2.58 38.16 -4.78
CA GLY A 405 -2.46 39.62 -4.87
C GLY A 405 -3.69 40.35 -5.44
N ALA A 406 -4.52 39.63 -6.19
CA ALA A 406 -5.76 40.15 -6.79
C ALA A 406 -7.01 39.96 -5.92
N GLY A 407 -6.89 39.29 -4.76
CA GLY A 407 -7.98 39.16 -3.80
C GLY A 407 -9.03 38.09 -4.08
N GLU A 408 -8.89 37.26 -5.09
CA GLU A 408 -9.80 36.12 -5.28
C GLU A 408 -9.53 35.02 -4.25
N LYS A 409 -10.63 34.54 -3.68
CA LYS A 409 -10.59 33.52 -2.65
C LYS A 409 -10.67 32.13 -3.26
N ALA A 410 -9.77 31.24 -2.84
CA ALA A 410 -9.89 29.84 -3.18
C ALA A 410 -11.07 29.17 -2.46
N VAL A 411 -11.64 28.13 -3.05
CA VAL A 411 -12.61 27.25 -2.40
C VAL A 411 -11.90 25.98 -1.99
N VAL A 412 -12.05 25.61 -0.73
CA VAL A 412 -11.49 24.39 -0.15
C VAL A 412 -12.62 23.42 0.15
N SER A 413 -12.53 22.19 -0.33
CA SER A 413 -13.50 21.12 -0.10
C SER A 413 -12.81 19.92 0.52
N ALA A 414 -13.34 19.42 1.63
CA ALA A 414 -12.81 18.26 2.34
C ALA A 414 -13.63 16.99 2.09
N PHE A 415 -12.97 15.94 1.71
CA PHE A 415 -13.53 14.61 1.49
C PHE A 415 -12.91 13.63 2.48
N VAL A 416 -13.70 12.70 2.98
CA VAL A 416 -13.23 11.54 3.72
C VAL A 416 -13.80 10.28 3.06
N ASN A 417 -12.93 9.36 2.67
CA ASN A 417 -13.27 8.17 1.90
C ASN A 417 -14.21 8.49 0.73
N GLU A 418 -13.80 9.48 -0.10
CA GLU A 418 -14.50 10.00 -1.28
C GLU A 418 -15.86 10.70 -1.00
N ARG A 419 -16.27 10.82 0.25
CA ARG A 419 -17.48 11.54 0.63
C ARG A 419 -17.16 13.00 0.96
N LEU A 420 -17.79 13.94 0.28
CA LEU A 420 -17.70 15.37 0.61
C LEU A 420 -18.38 15.63 1.97
N LEU A 421 -17.62 16.16 2.92
CA LEU A 421 -18.12 16.45 4.26
C LEU A 421 -18.13 17.94 4.60
N ALA A 422 -17.24 18.73 4.03
CA ALA A 422 -17.19 20.17 4.26
C ALA A 422 -16.67 20.92 3.02
N SER A 423 -17.10 22.18 2.88
CA SER A 423 -16.55 23.09 1.89
C SER A 423 -16.63 24.51 2.43
N SER A 424 -15.60 25.30 2.19
CA SER A 424 -15.53 26.70 2.62
C SER A 424 -14.69 27.53 1.67
N VAL A 425 -14.84 28.82 1.75
CA VAL A 425 -13.95 29.78 1.10
C VAL A 425 -12.70 29.92 1.97
N ALA A 426 -11.53 29.91 1.35
CA ALA A 426 -10.27 30.05 2.06
C ALA A 426 -10.16 31.41 2.78
N ALA A 427 -9.61 31.39 4.02
CA ALA A 427 -9.25 32.59 4.72
C ALA A 427 -8.01 33.26 4.07
N ILE A 428 -7.89 34.57 4.22
CA ILE A 428 -6.76 35.32 3.68
C ILE A 428 -5.79 35.64 4.82
N GLY A 429 -4.55 35.21 4.69
CA GLY A 429 -3.48 35.54 5.64
C GLY A 429 -3.51 34.74 6.95
N GLU A 430 -4.45 33.83 7.12
CA GLU A 430 -4.58 32.95 8.27
C GLU A 430 -5.01 31.53 7.83
N PRO A 431 -4.78 30.49 8.66
CA PRO A 431 -5.22 29.14 8.32
C PRO A 431 -6.72 29.04 8.10
N THR A 432 -7.12 28.39 7.01
CA THR A 432 -8.50 28.03 6.75
C THR A 432 -8.86 26.79 7.54
N ARG A 433 -9.79 26.92 8.48
CA ARG A 433 -10.25 25.82 9.33
C ARG A 433 -11.56 25.23 8.82
N LEU A 434 -11.53 23.92 8.54
CA LEU A 434 -12.73 23.11 8.29
C LEU A 434 -12.94 22.20 9.50
N ASP A 435 -14.03 22.37 10.23
CA ASP A 435 -14.40 21.56 11.40
C ASP A 435 -15.74 20.86 11.13
N PHE A 436 -15.73 19.53 11.02
CA PHE A 436 -16.91 18.75 10.66
C PHE A 436 -16.98 17.39 11.34
N ALA A 437 -18.20 16.93 11.57
CA ALA A 437 -18.45 15.61 12.11
C ALA A 437 -18.13 14.51 11.08
N LEU A 438 -17.67 13.38 11.57
CA LEU A 438 -17.49 12.15 10.78
C LEU A 438 -18.72 11.27 10.99
N PRO A 439 -19.59 11.12 9.99
CA PRO A 439 -20.77 10.26 10.10
C PRO A 439 -20.37 8.80 10.34
N ASP A 440 -21.20 8.06 11.07
CA ASP A 440 -20.97 6.64 11.29
C ASP A 440 -20.83 5.88 9.96
N GLY A 441 -19.88 4.96 9.93
CA GLY A 441 -19.59 4.15 8.75
C GLY A 441 -18.84 4.86 7.60
N VAL A 442 -18.46 6.13 7.73
CA VAL A 442 -17.59 6.81 6.75
C VAL A 442 -16.15 6.40 6.92
N VAL A 443 -15.69 6.20 8.15
CA VAL A 443 -14.34 5.78 8.47
C VAL A 443 -14.35 4.27 8.75
N GLY A 444 -13.53 3.52 8.02
CA GLY A 444 -13.23 2.11 8.27
C GLY A 444 -11.86 1.97 8.94
N SER A 445 -11.06 1.01 8.48
CA SER A 445 -9.68 0.82 8.96
C SER A 445 -8.76 1.99 8.64
N VAL A 446 -9.08 2.78 7.59
CA VAL A 446 -8.31 3.97 7.18
C VAL A 446 -9.27 5.12 6.88
N ALA A 447 -8.97 6.29 7.41
CA ALA A 447 -9.59 7.56 6.99
C ALA A 447 -8.73 8.21 5.91
N ASN A 448 -9.13 8.09 4.64
CA ASN A 448 -8.50 8.78 3.53
C ASN A 448 -9.09 10.19 3.43
N ILE A 449 -8.34 11.18 3.86
CA ILE A 449 -8.71 12.58 3.85
C ILE A 449 -8.14 13.20 2.57
N ARG A 450 -9.00 13.87 1.81
CA ARG A 450 -8.60 14.59 0.60
C ARG A 450 -9.14 16.02 0.67
N ALA A 451 -8.24 16.99 0.63
CA ALA A 451 -8.60 18.40 0.49
C ALA A 451 -8.41 18.81 -0.98
N VAL A 452 -9.49 19.31 -1.57
CA VAL A 452 -9.49 19.84 -2.94
C VAL A 452 -9.53 21.35 -2.86
N ILE A 453 -8.51 22.01 -3.37
CA ILE A 453 -8.40 23.45 -3.43
C ILE A 453 -8.64 23.88 -4.87
N GLN A 454 -9.65 24.73 -5.08
CA GLN A 454 -9.99 25.30 -6.37
C GLN A 454 -9.84 26.80 -6.32
N ARG A 455 -9.17 27.35 -7.31
CA ARG A 455 -8.92 28.77 -7.44
C ARG A 455 -9.14 29.22 -8.87
N ARG A 456 -9.67 30.40 -9.03
CA ARG A 456 -9.72 31.10 -10.31
C ARG A 456 -8.80 32.30 -10.26
N SER A 457 -8.04 32.54 -11.30
CA SER A 457 -7.31 33.79 -11.44
C SER A 457 -8.31 34.91 -11.77
N SER A 458 -8.30 35.98 -10.97
CA SER A 458 -9.17 37.13 -11.17
C SER A 458 -8.92 37.86 -12.48
N GLN A 459 -7.69 37.80 -12.93
CA GLN A 459 -7.29 38.55 -14.09
C GLN A 459 -7.59 37.83 -15.42
N GLY A 460 -8.04 36.58 -15.37
CA GLY A 460 -8.34 35.79 -16.55
C GLY A 460 -7.15 35.72 -17.54
N ASP A 461 -5.97 36.04 -17.05
CA ASP A 461 -4.85 36.45 -17.88
C ASP A 461 -3.94 35.26 -18.13
N CYS A 462 -4.25 34.60 -19.20
CA CYS A 462 -3.40 33.58 -19.76
C CYS A 462 -2.10 34.13 -20.40
N ARG A 463 -1.91 35.46 -20.42
CA ARG A 463 -0.72 36.12 -21.02
C ARG A 463 0.50 36.00 -20.11
N PHE A 464 0.29 35.89 -18.79
CA PHE A 464 1.36 35.75 -17.83
C PHE A 464 1.55 34.29 -17.46
N GLU A 465 2.74 33.97 -16.98
CA GLU A 465 3.04 32.64 -16.46
C GLU A 465 2.09 32.32 -15.29
N PRO A 466 1.32 31.19 -15.33
CA PRO A 466 0.49 30.84 -14.20
C PRO A 466 1.40 30.70 -12.99
N GLN A 467 1.20 31.55 -12.01
CA GLN A 467 1.93 31.47 -10.76
C GLN A 467 1.30 30.34 -9.92
N GLY A 468 2.11 29.38 -9.54
CA GLY A 468 1.74 28.40 -8.53
C GLY A 468 1.67 29.06 -7.16
N TYR A 469 0.59 28.80 -6.43
CA TYR A 469 0.43 29.27 -5.05
C TYR A 469 0.57 28.10 -4.11
N PRO A 470 1.48 28.16 -3.12
CA PRO A 470 1.64 27.08 -2.17
C PRO A 470 0.40 26.90 -1.31
N VAL A 471 0.03 25.65 -1.13
CA VAL A 471 -1.03 25.22 -0.20
C VAL A 471 -0.54 24.03 0.59
N GLU A 472 -0.95 23.95 1.85
CA GLU A 472 -0.49 22.95 2.78
C GLU A 472 -1.58 22.55 3.76
N ILE A 473 -1.70 21.23 4.05
CA ILE A 473 -2.43 20.75 5.23
C ILE A 473 -1.47 20.84 6.42
N LEU A 474 -1.85 21.65 7.40
CA LEU A 474 -1.00 21.92 8.57
C LEU A 474 -1.01 20.72 9.53
N GLY A 475 0.10 20.50 10.20
CA GLY A 475 0.25 19.50 11.26
C GLY A 475 -0.64 19.75 12.48
N SER A 476 -1.12 20.99 12.69
CA SER A 476 -2.13 21.37 13.68
C SER A 476 -3.53 20.77 13.38
N SER A 477 -3.78 20.31 12.16
CA SER A 477 -4.97 19.52 11.85
C SER A 477 -5.12 18.37 12.83
N SER A 478 -6.33 17.99 13.18
CA SER A 478 -6.53 17.03 14.27
C SER A 478 -7.79 16.21 14.12
N VAL A 479 -7.74 15.00 14.64
CA VAL A 479 -8.89 14.12 14.82
C VAL A 479 -9.41 14.31 16.24
N ILE A 480 -10.68 14.62 16.37
CA ILE A 480 -11.40 14.63 17.65
C ILE A 480 -11.94 13.21 17.84
N LEU A 481 -11.70 12.67 19.02
CA LEU A 481 -12.00 11.30 19.39
C LEU A 481 -13.20 11.25 20.34
N SER A 482 -13.95 10.18 20.23
CA SER A 482 -14.98 9.80 21.20
C SER A 482 -14.65 8.40 21.74
N PRO A 483 -15.13 8.03 22.95
CA PRO A 483 -15.00 6.68 23.44
C PRO A 483 -15.55 5.67 22.43
N ALA A 484 -14.83 4.60 22.18
CA ALA A 484 -15.33 3.47 21.43
C ALA A 484 -16.31 2.66 22.30
N GLY A 485 -17.33 2.06 21.68
CA GLY A 485 -18.19 1.10 22.36
C GLY A 485 -17.41 -0.15 22.79
N SER A 486 -17.97 -0.91 23.71
CA SER A 486 -17.40 -2.20 24.16
C SER A 486 -17.73 -3.37 23.23
N ILE A 487 -18.61 -3.18 22.26
CA ILE A 487 -19.11 -4.22 21.36
C ILE A 487 -18.57 -3.91 19.95
N ALA A 488 -18.01 -4.94 19.30
CA ALA A 488 -17.63 -4.86 17.90
C ALA A 488 -18.83 -5.14 17.00
N HIS A 489 -19.11 -4.22 16.11
CA HIS A 489 -20.16 -4.35 15.08
C HIS A 489 -19.58 -4.67 13.71
N ASP A 490 -18.39 -4.16 13.46
CA ASP A 490 -17.59 -4.38 12.25
C ASP A 490 -16.19 -4.88 12.62
N PHE A 491 -15.50 -5.52 11.69
CA PHE A 491 -14.11 -5.92 11.90
C PHE A 491 -13.21 -4.74 12.27
N SER A 492 -13.43 -3.56 11.72
CA SER A 492 -12.66 -2.35 12.04
C SER A 492 -12.78 -1.92 13.51
N ASP A 493 -13.86 -2.28 14.21
CA ASP A 493 -14.03 -1.96 15.64
C ASP A 493 -13.03 -2.73 16.52
N LEU A 494 -12.59 -3.92 16.06
CA LEU A 494 -11.61 -4.72 16.77
C LEU A 494 -10.29 -3.97 16.98
N ALA A 495 -9.90 -3.08 16.06
CA ALA A 495 -8.69 -2.28 16.19
C ALA A 495 -8.69 -1.41 17.46
N THR A 496 -9.84 -0.89 17.86
CA THR A 496 -9.98 -0.10 19.08
C THR A 496 -10.11 -0.97 20.33
N LEU A 497 -10.75 -2.10 20.22
CA LEU A 497 -10.97 -3.04 21.32
C LEU A 497 -9.70 -3.82 21.68
N TRP A 498 -8.81 -4.04 20.70
CA TRP A 498 -7.53 -4.71 20.89
C TRP A 498 -6.37 -3.76 21.22
N ALA A 499 -6.65 -2.49 21.40
CA ALA A 499 -5.62 -1.47 21.55
C ALA A 499 -4.68 -1.67 22.76
N ASN A 500 -5.14 -2.34 23.82
CA ASN A 500 -4.34 -2.66 24.98
C ASN A 500 -3.62 -4.03 24.89
N GLY A 501 -3.82 -4.75 23.81
CA GLY A 501 -3.24 -6.05 23.53
C GLY A 501 -4.23 -7.02 22.93
N VAL A 502 -3.70 -8.02 22.25
CA VAL A 502 -4.47 -9.12 21.66
C VAL A 502 -3.81 -10.45 21.97
N GLN A 503 -4.65 -11.39 22.40
CA GLN A 503 -4.25 -12.77 22.62
C GLN A 503 -4.53 -13.60 21.37
N VAL A 504 -3.51 -14.26 20.86
CA VAL A 504 -3.59 -15.14 19.68
C VAL A 504 -3.58 -16.59 20.14
N LEU A 505 -4.73 -17.25 19.99
CA LEU A 505 -4.96 -18.63 20.40
C LEU A 505 -4.87 -19.52 19.16
N VAL A 506 -3.84 -20.35 19.10
CA VAL A 506 -3.58 -21.23 17.93
C VAL A 506 -3.47 -22.71 18.36
N PRO A 507 -3.87 -23.67 17.51
CA PRO A 507 -3.73 -25.08 17.85
C PRO A 507 -2.25 -25.45 18.04
N SER A 508 -1.98 -26.42 18.90
CA SER A 508 -0.61 -26.94 19.12
C SER A 508 0.03 -27.49 17.85
N SER A 509 -0.75 -27.98 16.89
CA SER A 509 -0.28 -28.40 15.56
C SER A 509 0.37 -27.27 14.75
N THR A 510 0.11 -26.01 15.11
CA THR A 510 0.78 -24.84 14.49
C THR A 510 2.29 -24.84 14.73
N SER A 511 2.78 -25.46 15.83
CA SER A 511 4.22 -25.57 16.06
C SER A 511 4.92 -26.46 15.04
N GLU A 512 4.21 -27.42 14.43
CA GLU A 512 4.75 -28.32 13.41
C GLU A 512 4.74 -27.68 12.00
N HIS A 513 3.70 -26.86 11.72
CA HIS A 513 3.50 -26.20 10.43
C HIS A 513 3.15 -24.70 10.62
N PRO A 514 4.09 -23.88 11.16
CA PRO A 514 3.77 -22.52 11.58
C PRO A 514 3.40 -21.60 10.42
N LEU A 515 3.99 -21.79 9.24
CA LEU A 515 3.88 -20.84 8.12
C LEU A 515 2.46 -20.66 7.61
N SER A 516 1.67 -21.74 7.56
CA SER A 516 0.29 -21.73 7.06
C SER A 516 -0.67 -20.89 7.91
N VAL A 517 -0.33 -20.64 9.17
CA VAL A 517 -1.16 -19.87 10.12
C VAL A 517 -0.58 -18.48 10.33
N ILE A 518 0.74 -18.37 10.51
CA ILE A 518 1.41 -17.10 10.85
C ILE A 518 1.23 -16.06 9.75
N ALA A 519 1.34 -16.45 8.48
CA ALA A 519 1.20 -15.51 7.37
C ALA A 519 -0.20 -14.84 7.36
N SER A 520 -1.26 -15.65 7.47
CA SER A 520 -2.63 -15.12 7.52
C SER A 520 -2.89 -14.28 8.78
N LEU A 521 -2.35 -14.69 9.93
CA LEU A 521 -2.48 -13.94 11.18
C LEU A 521 -1.74 -12.60 11.13
N ALA A 522 -0.57 -12.55 10.49
CA ALA A 522 0.19 -11.31 10.33
C ALA A 522 -0.61 -10.26 9.54
N ASP A 523 -1.25 -10.67 8.44
CA ASP A 523 -2.09 -9.79 7.64
C ASP A 523 -3.31 -9.29 8.42
N ILE A 524 -4.00 -10.18 9.13
CA ILE A 524 -5.17 -9.85 9.95
C ILE A 524 -4.77 -8.90 11.09
N LEU A 525 -3.66 -9.18 11.77
CA LEU A 525 -3.16 -8.32 12.84
C LEU A 525 -2.71 -6.96 12.32
N ASN A 526 -2.09 -6.92 11.14
CA ASN A 526 -1.72 -5.65 10.51
C ASN A 526 -2.96 -4.80 10.17
N ALA A 527 -4.04 -5.43 9.72
CA ALA A 527 -5.28 -4.74 9.38
C ALA A 527 -6.05 -4.28 10.64
N LEU A 528 -6.14 -5.15 11.66
CA LEU A 528 -7.07 -4.99 12.79
C LEU A 528 -6.41 -4.63 14.11
N SER A 529 -5.08 -4.75 14.29
CA SER A 529 -4.45 -4.40 15.56
C SER A 529 -3.63 -3.12 15.44
N ARG A 530 -3.47 -2.43 16.57
CA ARG A 530 -2.58 -1.26 16.64
C ARG A 530 -1.14 -1.69 16.62
N GLU A 531 -0.28 -0.85 16.06
CA GLU A 531 1.16 -1.09 16.01
C GLU A 531 1.75 -1.30 17.41
N SER A 532 1.30 -0.53 18.40
CA SER A 532 1.77 -0.60 19.78
C SER A 532 1.09 -1.66 20.64
N ALA A 533 0.03 -2.34 20.16
CA ALA A 533 -0.68 -3.32 20.96
C ALA A 533 0.19 -4.58 21.18
N PRO A 534 0.39 -5.04 22.42
CA PRO A 534 1.11 -6.29 22.69
C PRO A 534 0.38 -7.48 22.07
N ILE A 535 1.16 -8.40 21.48
CA ILE A 535 0.66 -9.66 20.96
C ILE A 535 1.14 -10.76 21.92
N GLU A 536 0.20 -11.50 22.49
CA GLU A 536 0.46 -12.70 23.28
C GLU A 536 0.00 -13.92 22.50
N VAL A 537 0.85 -14.92 22.32
CA VAL A 537 0.48 -16.17 21.63
C VAL A 537 0.37 -17.29 22.67
N LYS A 538 -0.72 -18.05 22.60
CA LYS A 538 -0.92 -19.26 23.42
C LYS A 538 -1.30 -20.43 22.52
N TYR A 539 -0.67 -21.58 22.77
CA TYR A 539 -1.08 -22.83 22.16
C TYR A 539 -2.28 -23.44 22.89
N ILE A 540 -3.28 -23.86 22.12
CA ILE A 540 -4.42 -24.62 22.61
C ILE A 540 -4.27 -26.09 22.24
N GLY A 541 -4.69 -26.98 23.14
CA GLY A 541 -4.68 -28.42 22.91
C GLY A 541 -5.56 -28.79 21.70
N ARG A 542 -5.19 -29.84 21.01
CA ARG A 542 -5.93 -30.35 19.86
C ARG A 542 -7.38 -30.66 20.23
N GLY A 543 -8.34 -30.08 19.50
CA GLY A 543 -9.77 -30.24 19.77
C GLY A 543 -10.28 -29.55 21.04
N ALA A 544 -9.44 -28.80 21.77
CA ALA A 544 -9.88 -28.04 22.94
C ALA A 544 -10.54 -26.72 22.53
N ALA A 545 -11.57 -26.31 23.26
CA ALA A 545 -12.20 -25.01 23.08
C ALA A 545 -11.25 -23.90 23.55
N PRO A 546 -11.03 -22.85 22.77
CA PRO A 546 -10.26 -21.68 23.20
C PRO A 546 -10.90 -21.02 24.45
N LYS A 547 -10.06 -20.66 25.42
CA LYS A 547 -10.47 -19.98 26.66
C LYS A 547 -9.72 -18.63 26.73
N PRO A 548 -10.24 -17.57 26.12
CA PRO A 548 -9.59 -16.27 26.19
C PRO A 548 -9.73 -15.65 27.58
N ASP A 549 -8.68 -14.95 28.01
CA ASP A 549 -8.62 -14.13 29.21
C ASP A 549 -8.31 -12.65 28.91
N ALA A 550 -8.29 -12.31 27.61
CA ALA A 550 -8.12 -10.97 27.07
C ALA A 550 -8.82 -10.89 25.69
N PRO A 551 -8.94 -9.71 25.06
CA PRO A 551 -9.36 -9.59 23.66
C PRO A 551 -8.51 -10.47 22.76
N PHE A 552 -9.12 -11.17 21.78
CA PHE A 552 -8.45 -12.32 21.19
C PHE A 552 -8.65 -12.50 19.68
N ILE A 553 -7.74 -13.28 19.08
CA ILE A 553 -7.93 -14.03 17.84
C ILE A 553 -7.79 -15.50 18.17
N ALA A 554 -8.76 -16.32 17.78
CA ALA A 554 -8.69 -17.77 17.95
C ALA A 554 -8.75 -18.47 16.60
N VAL A 555 -7.78 -19.33 16.31
CA VAL A 555 -7.80 -20.25 15.17
C VAL A 555 -8.11 -21.64 15.71
N SER A 556 -9.32 -22.14 15.47
CA SER A 556 -9.72 -23.44 15.99
C SER A 556 -10.97 -23.99 15.30
N ASN A 557 -11.11 -25.32 15.28
CA ASN A 557 -12.31 -25.99 14.78
C ASN A 557 -13.44 -26.01 15.83
N VAL A 558 -13.10 -25.73 17.09
CA VAL A 558 -14.05 -25.67 18.19
C VAL A 558 -14.28 -24.21 18.56
N SER A 559 -15.54 -23.85 18.78
CA SER A 559 -15.92 -22.51 19.23
C SER A 559 -15.24 -22.15 20.55
N PRO A 560 -14.82 -20.87 20.73
CA PRO A 560 -14.44 -20.38 22.04
C PRO A 560 -15.54 -20.61 23.08
N VAL A 561 -15.13 -20.78 24.32
CA VAL A 561 -16.07 -21.05 25.44
C VAL A 561 -17.06 -19.88 25.58
N ASP A 562 -18.34 -20.22 25.75
CA ASP A 562 -19.44 -19.26 25.91
C ASP A 562 -19.54 -18.19 24.79
N ALA A 563 -19.06 -18.52 23.58
CA ALA A 563 -19.09 -17.59 22.47
C ALA A 563 -20.48 -17.52 21.81
N GLU A 564 -21.00 -16.29 21.67
CA GLU A 564 -22.14 -16.02 20.78
C GLU A 564 -21.69 -16.15 19.33
N GLN A 565 -22.23 -17.15 18.63
CA GLN A 565 -21.86 -17.44 17.24
C GLN A 565 -22.94 -16.93 16.29
N ARG A 566 -22.52 -16.16 15.28
CA ARG A 566 -23.37 -15.81 14.13
C ARG A 566 -23.34 -16.90 13.06
N VAL A 567 -22.21 -17.60 12.95
CA VAL A 567 -22.03 -18.71 12.04
C VAL A 567 -21.95 -20.00 12.83
N ARG A 568 -22.90 -20.89 12.58
CA ARG A 568 -22.94 -22.22 13.18
C ARG A 568 -22.47 -23.27 12.16
N PHE A 569 -21.76 -24.24 12.68
CA PHE A 569 -21.22 -25.34 11.89
C PHE A 569 -21.81 -26.66 12.37
N ASP A 570 -22.54 -27.32 11.51
CA ASP A 570 -23.09 -28.65 11.80
C ASP A 570 -22.91 -29.58 10.60
N ARG A 571 -22.26 -30.73 10.83
CA ARG A 571 -22.07 -31.83 9.86
C ARG A 571 -21.66 -31.38 8.44
N GLY A 572 -20.70 -30.45 8.35
CA GLY A 572 -20.22 -29.91 7.06
C GLY A 572 -21.15 -28.88 6.41
N ARG A 573 -22.14 -28.40 7.16
CA ARG A 573 -22.99 -27.26 6.79
C ARG A 573 -22.58 -26.02 7.55
N VAL A 574 -22.76 -24.89 6.94
CA VAL A 574 -22.53 -23.56 7.50
C VAL A 574 -23.86 -22.83 7.51
N ALA A 575 -24.35 -22.52 8.69
CA ALA A 575 -25.58 -21.75 8.86
C ALA A 575 -25.25 -20.38 9.45
N ILE A 576 -25.74 -19.30 8.84
CA ILE A 576 -25.59 -17.93 9.31
C ILE A 576 -26.93 -17.50 9.86
N THR A 577 -26.93 -16.97 11.10
CA THR A 577 -28.13 -16.49 11.77
C THR A 577 -28.05 -14.99 12.02
N ASP A 578 -29.22 -14.33 12.02
CA ASP A 578 -29.35 -12.95 12.48
C ASP A 578 -29.26 -12.86 14.02
N ARG A 579 -29.39 -11.63 14.56
CA ARG A 579 -29.39 -11.39 16.00
C ARG A 579 -30.60 -12.00 16.73
N THR A 580 -31.67 -12.26 16.00
CA THR A 580 -32.90 -12.85 16.53
C THR A 580 -32.89 -14.37 16.46
N GLY A 581 -31.84 -14.96 15.85
CA GLY A 581 -31.67 -16.40 15.71
C GLY A 581 -32.30 -17.00 14.44
N ASN A 582 -32.86 -16.19 13.54
CA ASN A 582 -33.37 -16.67 12.26
C ASN A 582 -32.23 -17.05 11.32
N THR A 583 -32.38 -18.17 10.63
CA THR A 583 -31.39 -18.60 9.65
C THR A 583 -31.51 -17.75 8.38
N LEU A 584 -30.45 -16.98 8.09
CA LEU A 584 -30.31 -16.15 6.90
C LEU A 584 -29.73 -16.94 5.72
N LEU A 585 -28.81 -17.87 5.99
CA LEU A 585 -28.15 -18.70 5.01
C LEU A 585 -27.79 -20.04 5.61
N ASP A 586 -28.03 -21.11 4.89
CA ASP A 586 -27.61 -22.47 5.25
C ASP A 586 -27.07 -23.18 4.00
N ILE A 587 -25.76 -23.40 3.98
CA ILE A 587 -25.02 -23.99 2.85
C ILE A 587 -24.17 -25.18 3.30
N GLY A 588 -24.10 -26.19 2.44
CA GLY A 588 -23.21 -27.33 2.63
C GLY A 588 -22.19 -27.47 1.51
N GLY A 589 -21.22 -28.36 1.71
CA GLY A 589 -20.22 -28.69 0.70
C GLY A 589 -19.03 -27.72 0.62
N LEU A 590 -18.86 -26.82 1.58
CA LEU A 590 -17.66 -25.98 1.68
C LEU A 590 -16.50 -26.82 2.22
N ALA A 591 -15.58 -27.23 1.33
CA ALA A 591 -14.45 -28.10 1.68
C ALA A 591 -13.13 -27.38 1.92
N THR A 592 -13.01 -26.15 1.45
CA THR A 592 -11.75 -25.39 1.50
C THR A 592 -11.99 -23.96 1.96
N GLY A 593 -10.98 -23.37 2.60
CA GLY A 593 -11.05 -22.00 3.10
C GLY A 593 -11.15 -21.92 4.63
N ALA A 594 -11.54 -20.75 5.12
CA ALA A 594 -11.84 -20.51 6.52
C ALA A 594 -13.01 -19.52 6.65
N VAL A 595 -13.67 -19.55 7.80
CA VAL A 595 -14.69 -18.55 8.17
C VAL A 595 -14.19 -17.79 9.37
N ALA A 596 -14.11 -16.47 9.22
CA ALA A 596 -13.81 -15.53 10.30
C ALA A 596 -15.11 -14.87 10.75
N GLN A 597 -15.35 -14.81 12.05
CA GLN A 597 -16.49 -14.13 12.64
C GLN A 597 -16.12 -13.42 13.92
N ILE A 598 -16.74 -12.27 14.14
CA ILE A 598 -16.66 -11.57 15.41
C ILE A 598 -17.45 -12.35 16.45
N VAL A 599 -16.84 -12.62 17.58
CA VAL A 599 -17.47 -13.31 18.73
C VAL A 599 -17.08 -12.62 20.03
N THR A 600 -17.94 -12.77 21.03
CA THR A 600 -17.61 -12.39 22.41
C THR A 600 -17.56 -13.65 23.24
N SER A 601 -16.46 -13.88 23.96
CA SER A 601 -16.25 -15.03 24.85
C SER A 601 -15.79 -14.51 26.20
N ASN A 602 -16.42 -14.92 27.29
CA ASN A 602 -16.10 -14.42 28.65
C ASN A 602 -16.02 -12.89 28.74
N THR A 603 -16.90 -12.17 28.08
CA THR A 603 -16.90 -10.69 27.96
C THR A 603 -15.80 -10.08 27.09
N TYR A 604 -14.86 -10.85 26.58
CA TYR A 604 -13.79 -10.37 25.70
C TYR A 604 -14.22 -10.43 24.23
N PRO A 605 -14.13 -9.32 23.50
CA PRO A 605 -14.39 -9.28 22.06
C PRO A 605 -13.23 -9.94 21.32
N GLY A 606 -13.54 -10.73 20.33
CA GLY A 606 -12.52 -11.42 19.55
C GLY A 606 -12.95 -11.80 18.14
N LEU A 607 -11.98 -12.30 17.41
CA LEU A 607 -12.14 -12.87 16.08
C LEU A 607 -11.93 -14.38 16.16
N TRP A 608 -12.96 -15.16 15.85
CA TRP A 608 -12.80 -16.58 15.71
C TRP A 608 -12.70 -16.96 14.25
N ILE A 609 -11.59 -17.61 13.90
CA ILE A 609 -11.30 -18.11 12.56
C ILE A 609 -11.38 -19.62 12.58
N ARG A 610 -12.37 -20.16 11.90
CA ARG A 610 -12.55 -21.60 11.75
C ARG A 610 -12.07 -22.08 10.39
N PRO A 611 -11.01 -22.89 10.30
CA PRO A 611 -10.66 -23.60 9.08
C PRO A 611 -11.80 -24.54 8.63
N LEU A 612 -12.07 -24.60 7.33
CA LEU A 612 -13.04 -25.55 6.75
C LEU A 612 -12.38 -26.87 6.38
N SER A 613 -11.05 -26.88 6.28
CA SER A 613 -10.20 -28.05 6.11
C SER A 613 -9.64 -28.54 7.46
N ASN A 614 -8.49 -29.20 7.41
CA ASN A 614 -7.85 -29.72 8.62
C ASN A 614 -7.51 -28.63 9.64
N GLU A 615 -7.57 -29.01 10.91
CA GLU A 615 -7.18 -28.17 12.06
C GLU A 615 -5.72 -27.68 11.88
N GLY A 616 -5.52 -26.37 12.04
CA GLY A 616 -4.18 -25.77 12.01
C GLY A 616 -3.68 -25.31 10.65
N SER A 617 -4.49 -25.35 9.57
CA SER A 617 -4.11 -24.73 8.31
C SER A 617 -5.11 -23.62 7.94
N LEU A 618 -4.60 -22.41 7.75
CA LEU A 618 -5.35 -21.32 7.14
C LEU A 618 -4.98 -21.19 5.67
N PRO A 619 -5.90 -20.74 4.81
CA PRO A 619 -5.53 -20.45 3.43
C PRO A 619 -4.44 -19.37 3.42
N VAL A 620 -3.30 -19.68 2.82
CA VAL A 620 -2.25 -18.68 2.60
C VAL A 620 -2.75 -17.74 1.51
N SER A 621 -2.95 -16.48 1.85
CA SER A 621 -3.38 -15.48 0.89
C SER A 621 -2.32 -14.40 0.69
N ALA A 622 -2.38 -13.72 -0.43
CA ALA A 622 -1.51 -12.59 -0.71
C ALA A 622 -1.79 -11.39 0.22
N SER A 623 -3.03 -11.28 0.71
CA SER A 623 -3.41 -10.34 1.78
C SER A 623 -4.81 -10.69 2.31
N VAL A 624 -4.95 -10.78 3.62
CA VAL A 624 -6.25 -10.88 4.30
C VAL A 624 -6.57 -9.54 4.93
N ASN A 625 -7.27 -8.70 4.20
CA ASN A 625 -7.70 -7.40 4.71
C ASN A 625 -9.18 -7.51 5.15
N LEU A 626 -9.41 -7.50 6.47
CA LEU A 626 -10.74 -7.44 7.08
C LEU A 626 -11.01 -5.99 7.47
N ASP A 627 -11.99 -5.36 6.88
CA ASP A 627 -12.35 -3.96 7.16
C ASP A 627 -13.76 -3.86 7.73
N ARG A 628 -14.75 -4.29 6.97
CA ARG A 628 -16.18 -4.19 7.34
C ARG A 628 -16.87 -5.54 7.35
N GLY A 629 -17.98 -5.59 8.06
CA GLY A 629 -18.73 -6.80 8.29
C GLY A 629 -18.34 -7.48 9.59
N ASP A 630 -19.08 -8.50 9.97
CA ASP A 630 -18.89 -9.28 11.17
C ASP A 630 -18.64 -10.78 10.88
N VAL A 631 -18.85 -11.18 9.63
CA VAL A 631 -18.57 -12.52 9.10
C VAL A 631 -17.82 -12.40 7.76
N ALA A 632 -16.75 -13.17 7.61
CA ALA A 632 -15.99 -13.24 6.35
C ALA A 632 -15.64 -14.69 6.00
N PHE A 633 -15.74 -15.01 4.71
CA PHE A 633 -15.24 -16.25 4.11
C PHE A 633 -13.88 -15.96 3.49
N LEU A 634 -12.89 -16.73 3.88
CA LEU A 634 -11.51 -16.60 3.45
C LEU A 634 -11.13 -17.77 2.53
N ASP A 635 -10.42 -17.46 1.46
CA ASP A 635 -9.85 -18.45 0.54
C ASP A 635 -8.39 -18.12 0.21
N LYS A 636 -7.82 -18.81 -0.78
CA LYS A 636 -6.42 -18.57 -1.20
C LYS A 636 -6.18 -17.17 -1.78
N ALA A 637 -7.21 -16.48 -2.22
CA ALA A 637 -7.13 -15.15 -2.79
C ALA A 637 -7.40 -14.04 -1.73
N GLY A 638 -7.67 -14.40 -0.48
CA GLY A 638 -7.97 -13.51 0.62
C GLY A 638 -9.43 -13.54 1.06
N VAL A 639 -10.06 -12.38 1.23
CA VAL A 639 -11.48 -12.28 1.59
C VAL A 639 -12.34 -12.53 0.36
N ALA A 640 -12.93 -13.73 0.28
CA ALA A 640 -13.83 -14.10 -0.82
C ALA A 640 -15.20 -13.42 -0.69
N LEU A 641 -15.71 -13.32 0.53
CA LEU A 641 -17.00 -12.72 0.83
C LEU A 641 -16.98 -12.16 2.26
N ALA A 642 -17.39 -10.91 2.43
CA ALA A 642 -17.68 -10.34 3.74
C ALA A 642 -19.16 -9.98 3.84
N LEU A 643 -19.74 -10.20 5.00
CA LEU A 643 -21.14 -10.03 5.29
C LEU A 643 -21.31 -9.25 6.59
N SER A 644 -22.42 -8.50 6.70
CA SER A 644 -22.89 -7.97 7.96
C SER A 644 -24.20 -8.67 8.34
N THR A 645 -24.23 -9.21 9.54
CA THR A 645 -25.42 -9.87 10.12
C THR A 645 -26.20 -8.96 11.07
N GLU A 646 -25.80 -7.68 11.16
CA GLU A 646 -26.42 -6.69 12.06
C GLU A 646 -27.86 -6.34 11.70
N ARG A 647 -28.23 -6.56 10.45
CA ARG A 647 -29.58 -6.32 9.93
C ARG A 647 -30.27 -7.65 9.64
N ASP A 648 -31.57 -7.65 9.58
CA ASP A 648 -32.40 -8.83 9.27
C ASP A 648 -32.17 -9.38 7.85
N THR A 649 -31.20 -8.85 7.12
CA THR A 649 -30.83 -9.28 5.77
C THR A 649 -29.31 -9.37 5.65
N LEU A 650 -28.84 -10.40 4.95
CA LEU A 650 -27.42 -10.52 4.61
C LEU A 650 -27.03 -9.41 3.62
N LEU A 651 -26.20 -8.51 4.07
CA LEU A 651 -25.62 -7.48 3.22
C LEU A 651 -24.20 -7.87 2.85
N ARG A 652 -23.97 -8.03 1.55
CA ARG A 652 -22.60 -8.16 1.06
C ARG A 652 -21.85 -6.85 1.26
N VAL A 653 -20.73 -6.93 1.93
CA VAL A 653 -19.79 -5.82 2.08
C VAL A 653 -18.72 -5.95 1.00
N SER A 654 -18.55 -4.91 0.19
CA SER A 654 -17.50 -4.85 -0.83
C SER A 654 -16.34 -4.03 -0.31
N TYR A 655 -15.13 -4.57 -0.38
CA TYR A 655 -13.91 -3.84 -0.06
C TYR A 655 -13.35 -3.20 -1.34
N ALA A 656 -12.76 -2.01 -1.19
CA ALA A 656 -12.19 -1.27 -2.31
C ALA A 656 -11.10 -2.05 -3.06
N ASP A 657 -10.36 -2.90 -2.34
CA ASP A 657 -9.26 -3.70 -2.88
C ASP A 657 -9.70 -5.07 -3.40
N GLN A 658 -10.97 -5.44 -3.27
CA GLN A 658 -11.44 -6.69 -3.86
C GLN A 658 -11.37 -6.61 -5.39
N ARG A 659 -10.39 -7.29 -5.97
CA ARG A 659 -10.32 -7.52 -7.41
C ARG A 659 -11.51 -8.38 -7.83
N SER A 660 -12.60 -7.73 -8.17
CA SER A 660 -13.74 -8.41 -8.79
C SER A 660 -13.26 -9.03 -10.10
N TRP A 661 -13.66 -10.29 -10.38
CA TRP A 661 -13.44 -10.90 -11.70
C TRP A 661 -14.01 -10.03 -12.84
N LEU A 662 -14.97 -9.13 -12.54
CA LEU A 662 -15.51 -8.14 -13.45
C LEU A 662 -14.48 -7.08 -13.86
N THR A 663 -13.53 -6.70 -12.97
CA THR A 663 -12.44 -5.77 -13.33
C THR A 663 -11.43 -6.42 -14.27
N ASN A 664 -11.26 -7.76 -14.19
CA ASN A 664 -10.49 -8.50 -15.17
C ASN A 664 -11.20 -8.57 -16.53
N LEU A 665 -12.52 -8.65 -16.54
CA LEU A 665 -13.30 -8.58 -17.79
C LEU A 665 -13.17 -7.22 -18.49
N ASP A 666 -13.10 -6.13 -17.75
CA ASP A 666 -12.87 -4.79 -18.32
C ASP A 666 -11.49 -4.69 -19.00
N ARG A 667 -10.47 -5.33 -18.45
CA ARG A 667 -9.13 -5.39 -19.07
C ARG A 667 -9.14 -6.14 -20.40
N PHE A 668 -10.02 -7.13 -20.56
CA PHE A 668 -10.17 -7.93 -21.78
C PHE A 668 -11.35 -7.47 -22.63
N ARG A 669 -12.02 -6.36 -22.30
CA ARG A 669 -13.21 -5.87 -22.98
C ARG A 669 -13.02 -5.78 -24.51
N ALA A 670 -11.89 -5.25 -24.97
CA ALA A 670 -11.58 -5.15 -26.40
C ALA A 670 -11.46 -6.54 -27.05
N TRP A 671 -10.84 -7.50 -26.36
CA TRP A 671 -10.72 -8.89 -26.85
C TRP A 671 -12.06 -9.62 -26.84
N ILE A 672 -12.87 -9.43 -25.79
CA ILE A 672 -14.21 -10.06 -25.70
C ILE A 672 -15.09 -9.53 -26.82
N VAL A 673 -15.10 -8.21 -27.04
CA VAL A 673 -15.87 -7.61 -28.15
C VAL A 673 -15.37 -8.14 -29.49
N GLY A 674 -14.05 -8.23 -29.70
CA GLY A 674 -13.44 -8.76 -30.92
C GLY A 674 -13.83 -10.24 -31.16
N CYS A 675 -13.77 -11.08 -30.14
CA CYS A 675 -14.19 -12.50 -30.24
C CYS A 675 -15.69 -12.66 -30.54
N VAL A 676 -16.55 -11.88 -29.90
CA VAL A 676 -18.00 -11.88 -30.15
C VAL A 676 -18.28 -11.43 -31.58
N TRP A 677 -17.62 -10.39 -32.08
CA TRP A 677 -17.74 -9.98 -33.49
C TRP A 677 -17.29 -11.05 -34.48
N ALA A 678 -16.15 -11.67 -34.21
CA ALA A 678 -15.65 -12.77 -35.05
C ALA A 678 -16.64 -13.95 -35.09
N LEU A 679 -17.20 -14.34 -33.95
CA LEU A 679 -18.21 -15.40 -33.88
C LEU A 679 -19.49 -15.06 -34.65
N ILE A 680 -19.97 -13.81 -34.53
CA ILE A 680 -21.15 -13.33 -35.29
C ILE A 680 -20.85 -13.36 -36.78
N THR A 681 -19.66 -12.92 -37.21
CA THR A 681 -19.24 -12.91 -38.62
C THR A 681 -19.17 -14.33 -39.19
N VAL A 682 -18.55 -15.26 -38.46
CA VAL A 682 -18.47 -16.68 -38.86
C VAL A 682 -19.88 -17.32 -38.95
N ALA A 683 -20.75 -17.03 -37.99
CA ALA A 683 -22.14 -17.52 -38.00
C ALA A 683 -22.91 -16.96 -39.22
N LEU A 684 -22.75 -15.69 -39.55
CA LEU A 684 -23.34 -15.03 -40.71
C LEU A 684 -22.83 -15.64 -42.02
N LEU A 685 -21.53 -15.87 -42.16
CA LEU A 685 -20.94 -16.53 -43.32
C LEU A 685 -21.45 -17.94 -43.47
N PHE A 686 -21.61 -18.68 -42.37
CA PHE A 686 -22.15 -20.03 -42.39
C PHE A 686 -23.63 -20.05 -42.83
N VAL A 687 -24.44 -19.11 -42.36
CA VAL A 687 -25.84 -18.95 -42.76
C VAL A 687 -25.93 -18.59 -44.25
N LEU A 688 -25.12 -17.64 -44.72
CA LEU A 688 -25.07 -17.27 -46.13
C LEU A 688 -24.62 -18.43 -47.00
N GLN A 689 -23.58 -19.16 -46.62
CA GLN A 689 -23.13 -20.36 -47.35
C GLN A 689 -24.22 -21.44 -47.43
N ARG A 690 -24.99 -21.61 -46.34
CA ARG A 690 -26.12 -22.56 -46.32
C ARG A 690 -27.27 -22.12 -47.22
N ILE A 691 -27.56 -20.81 -47.28
CA ILE A 691 -28.58 -20.25 -48.17
C ILE A 691 -28.13 -20.39 -49.65
N TYR A 692 -26.89 -20.08 -49.97
CA TYR A 692 -26.36 -20.22 -51.32
C TYR A 692 -26.34 -21.67 -51.80
N ARG A 693 -25.93 -22.63 -50.96
CA ARG A 693 -25.99 -24.06 -51.26
C ARG A 693 -27.43 -24.55 -51.51
N ARG A 694 -28.42 -24.03 -50.78
CA ARG A 694 -29.83 -24.40 -51.01
C ARG A 694 -30.38 -23.78 -52.30
N ARG A 695 -29.95 -22.62 -52.74
CA ARG A 695 -30.36 -22.01 -54.00
C ARG A 695 -29.68 -22.65 -55.22
N GLY A 696 -28.45 -23.13 -55.07
CA GLY A 696 -27.74 -23.83 -56.14
C GLY A 696 -28.33 -25.22 -56.48
N VAL A 697 -29.07 -25.86 -55.54
CA VAL A 697 -29.76 -27.13 -55.79
C VAL A 697 -31.13 -26.91 -56.46
N ALA A 698 -31.72 -25.69 -56.30
CA ALA A 698 -33.03 -25.37 -56.91
C ALA A 698 -32.94 -24.77 -58.30
N ALA A 699 -31.75 -24.56 -58.85
CA ALA A 699 -31.53 -24.05 -60.22
C ALA A 699 -30.94 -25.06 -61.14
N GLY A 700 -30.90 -26.35 -60.75
CA GLY A 700 -30.41 -27.50 -61.52
C GLY A 700 -31.48 -28.61 -61.81
N GLU A 701 -32.81 -28.32 -61.62
CA GLU A 701 -33.94 -29.14 -62.10
C GLU A 701 -34.63 -28.42 -63.24
#